data_351722eb71a294eb210b4b7986a4643f
#
_entry.id   351722eb71a294eb210b4b7986a4643f
#
_cell.length_a   1.000
_cell.length_b   1.000
_cell.length_c   1.000
_cell.angle_alpha   90.00
_cell.angle_beta   90.00
_cell.angle_gamma   90.00
#
_symmetry.space_group_name_H-M   'P 1'
#
loop_
_entity.id
_entity.type
_entity.pdbx_description
1 polymer ?
#
loop_
_entity_poly.entity_id
_entity_poly.type
_entity_poly.pdbx_seq_one_letter_code
_entity_poly.pdbx_strand_id
1 'polypeptide(L)'
;MALVAALAAPLFVDWNKYKPQFEAEATRVVGAPVRVEGALDARLLPAPILRLHKLSVGAPKDPTKLHADKLDVEFSLGSLLRGEWRATQLSLDGLALDIGLDKQGRVIAPSKGEFNFGALAIDRLDLSGRIALHDEASDSEFRLDGLDFSGDVRSLGGNLRGEGHVLLRGMRQPFRLTLSKASEGEATRLRLDLDSAQAGAMASSLDGALTFENRVPHFDGAMTLTAAAEMPWRVAARTTLDPSGAVFTQGEVLYGAEATGAKLSGDGTLSFRPGKLRVKLAASQLDLDRALNDNKAEHGKTPVEFLTDAIAALPALPWPSQISAMADRVTLAGQAISAVAVDLDGTKEQWALTKLAFSGPGDARLALSGRMQAGKEGGQFSGPFDIKTSDAQGFADWGFGTADTAHGARTPLYLAATMALGKERLVLDGMKLDLGGNRIEGRIARTGKRIDATLKSPQVDVDSLADVTRRLTAWQDKGSYAAHVDLDFARAKILGHEVAPLQASLSSVAGEPKKRMFDLKVRRAALAPWLKPQQTVGDLSSRLVVTSEAFALENFSGKLGAASVKGNLSLTRQGEQNLTGAVETETLDMQALTAWMLGADERAATDPLAQGLIGWRGSVALKAGRAVLPGGMDLAAVSGTMRGDGSSISFDDVQGTVGGGTASLSAAIKRGPSETAIDAGLKLEDADAAALKYRGLRLPPGKASMRMTLATRGRSAAALRNALSGNGVLTLTGAQLPALDVAAFDAAEKASEDPAAKNNLGPAVAAALDRAPLAVASVEVPFIIKDARVHADPTVFQSDTARATISGSYDIPEDQGDLRIGLRAMSGAMKDAPDIQIFLRGTADRVERDVDVAALSSWLSLRAIERETQRLDALEKQGALPPPKPALETTPPVQPEQTLPPAEVKIPGADPRRHRAVPPPSHVKPAVPHAPRAQQPSAGAQLLPLPPPIDIKPAPGTMRPRRAPATSF
;
A
#
# COMPACT_ATOMS: atom_id res chain seq x y z
N MET A 1 19.37 -103.73 23.12
CA MET A 1 18.20 -104.16 22.34
C MET A 1 17.00 -103.25 22.61
N ALA A 2 16.53 -103.15 23.88
CA ALA A 2 15.39 -102.24 24.19
C ALA A 2 15.54 -100.83 23.75
N LEU A 3 16.73 -100.14 23.85
CA LEU A 3 17.02 -98.86 23.48
C LEU A 3 17.02 -98.67 21.94
N VAL A 4 17.51 -99.61 21.20
CA VAL A 4 17.50 -99.73 19.73
C VAL A 4 16.08 -99.94 19.22
N ALA A 5 15.27 -100.70 19.88
CA ALA A 5 13.85 -100.90 19.59
C ALA A 5 13.04 -99.62 19.84
N ALA A 6 13.29 -98.91 20.95
CA ALA A 6 12.64 -97.63 21.24
C ALA A 6 13.02 -96.58 20.29
N LEU A 7 14.24 -96.57 19.68
CA LEU A 7 14.67 -95.65 18.64
C LEU A 7 14.08 -95.95 17.26
N ALA A 8 13.90 -97.29 16.94
CA ALA A 8 13.47 -97.70 15.61
C ALA A 8 11.93 -97.83 15.50
N ALA A 9 11.23 -98.24 16.59
CA ALA A 9 9.78 -98.54 16.58
C ALA A 9 8.93 -97.32 16.14
N PRO A 10 9.21 -96.09 16.56
CA PRO A 10 8.45 -94.87 16.12
C PRO A 10 8.53 -94.61 14.64
N LEU A 11 9.58 -95.05 13.94
CA LEU A 11 9.76 -94.85 12.49
C LEU A 11 8.85 -95.79 11.65
N PHE A 12 8.34 -96.86 12.29
CA PHE A 12 7.43 -97.85 11.67
C PHE A 12 5.96 -97.68 12.05
N VAL A 13 5.64 -96.74 12.91
CA VAL A 13 4.28 -96.44 13.34
C VAL A 13 3.67 -95.44 12.39
N ASP A 14 2.53 -95.74 11.78
CA ASP A 14 1.72 -94.85 11.04
C ASP A 14 0.96 -93.95 12.04
N TRP A 15 1.61 -92.80 12.39
CA TRP A 15 1.08 -91.78 13.35
C TRP A 15 -0.22 -91.12 12.90
N ASN A 16 -0.54 -91.22 11.64
CA ASN A 16 -1.77 -90.62 11.09
C ASN A 16 -3.01 -91.33 11.55
N LYS A 17 -2.89 -92.62 11.93
CA LYS A 17 -4.00 -93.51 12.54
C LYS A 17 -4.43 -92.95 13.92
N TYR A 18 -3.58 -92.21 14.63
CA TYR A 18 -3.83 -91.68 15.94
C TYR A 18 -4.29 -90.23 15.92
N LYS A 19 -4.46 -89.57 14.75
CA LYS A 19 -4.93 -88.19 14.60
C LYS A 19 -6.22 -87.94 15.41
N PRO A 20 -7.31 -88.75 15.33
CA PRO A 20 -8.54 -88.44 16.06
C PRO A 20 -8.37 -88.44 17.58
N GLN A 21 -7.48 -89.35 18.08
CA GLN A 21 -7.17 -89.37 19.50
C GLN A 21 -6.35 -88.14 19.94
N PHE A 22 -5.37 -87.77 19.11
CA PHE A 22 -4.58 -86.58 19.34
C PHE A 22 -5.46 -85.31 19.31
N GLU A 23 -6.30 -85.15 18.28
CA GLU A 23 -7.22 -84.02 18.16
C GLU A 23 -8.15 -83.91 19.37
N ALA A 24 -8.67 -85.06 19.91
CA ALA A 24 -9.50 -85.03 21.08
C ALA A 24 -8.75 -84.62 22.34
N GLU A 25 -7.52 -85.17 22.55
CA GLU A 25 -6.69 -84.78 23.68
C GLU A 25 -6.18 -83.35 23.57
N ALA A 26 -5.71 -82.94 22.40
CA ALA A 26 -5.31 -81.58 22.16
C ALA A 26 -6.50 -80.62 22.36
N THR A 27 -7.71 -80.96 21.93
CA THR A 27 -8.93 -80.18 22.18
C THR A 27 -9.22 -80.00 23.64
N ARG A 28 -8.98 -81.06 24.43
CA ARG A 28 -9.16 -81.02 25.88
C ARG A 28 -8.15 -80.15 26.58
N VAL A 29 -6.86 -80.13 26.10
CA VAL A 29 -5.77 -79.34 26.69
C VAL A 29 -5.91 -77.93 26.31
N VAL A 30 -6.16 -77.66 25.02
CA VAL A 30 -6.25 -76.31 24.46
C VAL A 30 -7.57 -75.60 24.81
N GLY A 31 -8.61 -76.38 25.07
CA GLY A 31 -9.95 -75.91 25.40
C GLY A 31 -10.78 -75.44 24.17
N ALA A 32 -10.26 -75.53 22.97
CA ALA A 32 -10.94 -75.25 21.72
C ALA A 32 -10.76 -76.40 20.71
N PRO A 33 -11.66 -76.59 19.72
CA PRO A 33 -11.55 -77.61 18.73
C PRO A 33 -10.23 -77.55 17.97
N VAL A 34 -9.42 -78.68 18.07
CA VAL A 34 -8.14 -78.81 17.36
C VAL A 34 -8.34 -79.84 16.23
N ARG A 35 -7.85 -79.43 15.01
CA ARG A 35 -7.84 -80.34 13.84
C ARG A 35 -6.48 -80.27 13.16
N VAL A 36 -6.04 -81.45 12.65
CA VAL A 36 -4.80 -81.64 11.93
C VAL A 36 -5.12 -82.12 10.53
N GLU A 37 -5.08 -81.26 9.55
CA GLU A 37 -5.41 -81.61 8.15
C GLU A 37 -4.25 -82.24 7.42
N GLY A 38 -3.00 -81.91 7.80
CA GLY A 38 -1.80 -82.53 7.22
C GLY A 38 -1.28 -83.72 7.93
N ALA A 39 -0.02 -84.07 7.74
CA ALA A 39 0.66 -85.21 8.36
C ALA A 39 0.87 -84.97 9.87
N LEU A 40 0.83 -86.03 10.62
CA LEU A 40 1.25 -86.12 12.00
C LEU A 40 2.44 -87.06 12.11
N ASP A 41 3.56 -86.53 12.60
CA ASP A 41 4.78 -87.27 12.82
C ASP A 41 5.20 -87.22 14.29
N ALA A 42 5.59 -88.30 14.91
CA ALA A 42 6.11 -88.32 16.26
C ALA A 42 7.41 -89.07 16.36
N ARG A 43 8.32 -88.51 17.18
CA ARG A 43 9.56 -89.18 17.58
C ARG A 43 9.64 -89.26 19.09
N LEU A 44 10.19 -90.34 19.63
CA LEU A 44 10.30 -90.47 21.12
C LEU A 44 11.75 -90.26 21.58
N LEU A 45 12.73 -90.59 20.78
CA LEU A 45 14.15 -90.44 21.15
C LEU A 45 14.97 -89.84 20.04
N PRO A 46 16.05 -89.01 20.32
CA PRO A 46 16.60 -88.78 21.67
C PRO A 46 15.75 -87.83 22.53
N ALA A 47 14.93 -87.00 21.90
CA ALA A 47 13.90 -86.12 22.54
C ALA A 47 12.52 -86.41 21.94
N PRO A 48 11.45 -86.47 22.74
CA PRO A 48 10.08 -86.62 22.22
C PRO A 48 9.70 -85.37 21.42
N ILE A 49 9.51 -85.53 20.11
CA ILE A 49 9.12 -84.54 19.17
C ILE A 49 7.79 -84.90 18.51
N LEU A 50 6.86 -84.02 18.51
CA LEU A 50 5.63 -84.07 17.76
C LEU A 50 5.59 -83.02 16.68
N ARG A 51 5.36 -83.44 15.43
CA ARG A 51 5.21 -82.52 14.27
C ARG A 51 3.84 -82.62 13.67
N LEU A 52 3.20 -81.50 13.51
CA LEU A 52 1.88 -81.42 12.91
C LEU A 52 1.93 -80.44 11.72
N HIS A 53 1.32 -80.96 10.65
CA HIS A 53 1.18 -80.11 9.46
C HIS A 53 -0.27 -79.68 9.31
N LYS A 54 -0.50 -78.45 8.95
CA LYS A 54 -1.81 -77.77 8.76
C LYS A 54 -2.69 -77.92 9.98
N LEU A 55 -2.25 -77.33 11.07
CA LEU A 55 -2.99 -77.29 12.32
C LEU A 55 -4.04 -76.16 12.26
N SER A 56 -5.25 -76.44 12.66
CA SER A 56 -6.28 -75.41 12.89
C SER A 56 -6.88 -75.60 14.30
N VAL A 57 -7.08 -74.48 15.01
CA VAL A 57 -7.69 -74.38 16.32
C VAL A 57 -8.85 -73.37 16.23
N GLY A 58 -10.03 -73.77 16.65
CA GLY A 58 -11.31 -73.09 16.45
C GLY A 58 -12.07 -73.68 15.25
N ALA A 59 -13.35 -73.24 15.09
CA ALA A 59 -14.14 -73.58 13.92
C ALA A 59 -13.81 -72.67 12.74
N PRO A 60 -13.93 -73.15 11.47
CA PRO A 60 -13.60 -72.30 10.30
C PRO A 60 -14.35 -70.92 10.22
N LYS A 61 -15.54 -70.87 10.85
CA LYS A 61 -16.39 -69.67 10.89
C LYS A 61 -16.19 -68.82 12.15
N ASP A 62 -15.35 -69.26 13.06
CA ASP A 62 -15.13 -68.53 14.31
C ASP A 62 -14.34 -67.24 14.01
N PRO A 63 -14.75 -66.13 14.59
CA PRO A 63 -14.00 -64.89 14.47
C PRO A 63 -12.60 -64.97 15.10
N THR A 64 -12.46 -65.77 16.14
CA THR A 64 -11.17 -66.04 16.78
C THR A 64 -10.75 -67.45 16.44
N LYS A 65 -9.68 -67.58 15.69
CA LYS A 65 -9.16 -68.88 15.21
C LYS A 65 -7.66 -68.84 15.00
N LEU A 66 -7.02 -69.97 15.05
CA LEU A 66 -5.59 -70.12 14.76
C LEU A 66 -5.41 -71.15 13.67
N HIS A 67 -4.57 -70.79 12.69
CA HIS A 67 -4.09 -71.75 11.69
C HIS A 67 -2.57 -71.76 11.71
N ALA A 68 -1.92 -72.90 11.56
CA ALA A 68 -0.47 -72.99 11.40
C ALA A 68 -0.13 -74.01 10.32
N ASP A 69 0.81 -73.66 9.44
CA ASP A 69 1.27 -74.61 8.42
C ASP A 69 2.04 -75.76 9.05
N LYS A 70 2.78 -75.49 10.13
CA LYS A 70 3.57 -76.50 10.85
C LYS A 70 3.64 -76.15 12.33
N LEU A 71 3.47 -77.14 13.15
CA LEU A 71 3.73 -77.09 14.58
C LEU A 71 4.76 -78.20 14.94
N ASP A 72 5.90 -77.79 15.51
CA ASP A 72 6.89 -78.69 16.11
C ASP A 72 6.85 -78.50 17.63
N VAL A 73 6.64 -79.57 18.36
CA VAL A 73 6.67 -79.52 19.80
C VAL A 73 7.70 -80.56 20.28
N GLU A 74 8.71 -80.07 21.00
CA GLU A 74 9.66 -80.97 21.69
C GLU A 74 9.32 -81.03 23.17
N PHE A 75 9.20 -82.18 23.67
CA PHE A 75 8.80 -82.44 25.07
C PHE A 75 10.02 -82.82 25.92
N SER A 76 9.97 -82.47 27.21
CA SER A 76 10.88 -83.03 28.20
C SER A 76 10.55 -84.51 28.50
N LEU A 77 11.45 -85.42 28.12
CA LEU A 77 11.25 -86.84 28.37
C LEU A 77 11.07 -87.16 29.86
N GLY A 78 11.82 -86.47 30.71
CA GLY A 78 11.67 -86.61 32.16
C GLY A 78 10.35 -86.12 32.72
N SER A 79 9.75 -85.09 32.18
CA SER A 79 8.43 -84.62 32.56
C SER A 79 7.33 -85.47 32.03
N LEU A 80 7.40 -85.93 30.80
CA LEU A 80 6.46 -86.92 30.22
C LEU A 80 6.37 -88.24 31.01
N LEU A 81 7.49 -88.77 31.51
CA LEU A 81 7.56 -89.89 32.33
C LEU A 81 6.89 -89.71 33.71
N ARG A 82 6.74 -88.49 34.17
CA ARG A 82 6.01 -88.07 35.37
C ARG A 82 4.55 -87.71 35.10
N GLY A 83 4.09 -87.81 33.86
CA GLY A 83 2.74 -87.45 33.46
C GLY A 83 2.52 -85.95 33.33
N GLU A 84 3.60 -85.21 33.26
CA GLU A 84 3.55 -83.72 33.10
C GLU A 84 3.77 -83.34 31.62
N TRP A 85 2.85 -82.56 31.08
CA TRP A 85 2.98 -81.98 29.71
C TRP A 85 3.84 -80.73 29.76
N ARG A 86 5.18 -80.88 29.55
CA ARG A 86 6.15 -79.76 29.47
C ARG A 86 6.87 -79.81 28.13
N ALA A 87 6.64 -78.87 27.32
CA ALA A 87 7.36 -78.66 26.09
C ALA A 87 8.69 -77.90 26.34
N THR A 88 9.82 -78.44 25.90
CA THR A 88 11.10 -77.75 25.93
C THR A 88 11.18 -76.72 24.84
N GLN A 89 10.53 -76.92 23.67
CA GLN A 89 10.40 -76.01 22.56
C GLN A 89 9.08 -76.25 21.85
N LEU A 90 8.42 -75.14 21.50
CA LEU A 90 7.23 -75.13 20.65
C LEU A 90 7.46 -74.16 19.54
N SER A 91 7.45 -74.63 18.29
CA SER A 91 7.60 -73.79 17.08
C SER A 91 6.34 -73.85 16.26
N LEU A 92 5.80 -72.68 15.90
CA LEU A 92 4.65 -72.49 15.00
C LEU A 92 5.09 -71.71 13.75
N ASP A 93 5.14 -72.43 12.64
CA ASP A 93 5.48 -71.90 11.35
C ASP A 93 4.22 -71.65 10.51
N GLY A 94 4.17 -70.45 9.79
CA GLY A 94 3.00 -70.12 9.01
C GLY A 94 1.77 -69.81 9.86
N LEU A 95 1.98 -69.27 11.07
CA LEU A 95 0.92 -68.88 11.97
C LEU A 95 0.03 -67.80 11.33
N ALA A 96 -1.29 -68.10 11.32
CA ALA A 96 -2.33 -67.11 11.06
C ALA A 96 -3.27 -67.14 12.27
N LEU A 97 -3.08 -66.13 13.16
CA LEU A 97 -3.91 -65.91 14.32
C LEU A 97 -4.91 -64.79 14.04
N ASP A 98 -6.19 -65.11 13.90
CA ASP A 98 -7.27 -64.17 13.75
C ASP A 98 -7.96 -64.00 15.12
N ILE A 99 -8.11 -62.80 15.62
CA ILE A 99 -8.76 -62.45 16.88
C ILE A 99 -9.93 -61.49 16.57
N GLY A 100 -11.15 -61.93 16.91
CA GLY A 100 -12.35 -61.11 16.76
C GLY A 100 -12.66 -60.36 18.04
N LEU A 101 -13.02 -59.08 17.89
CA LEU A 101 -13.65 -58.24 18.94
C LEU A 101 -15.12 -58.04 18.60
N ASP A 102 -16.01 -58.21 19.60
CA ASP A 102 -17.43 -57.90 19.45
C ASP A 102 -17.70 -56.35 19.46
N LYS A 103 -18.98 -56.02 19.30
CA LYS A 103 -19.40 -54.57 19.31
C LYS A 103 -19.08 -53.85 20.61
N GLN A 104 -18.84 -54.54 21.69
CA GLN A 104 -18.45 -54.03 23.00
C GLN A 104 -16.92 -54.06 23.21
N GLY A 105 -16.14 -54.49 22.22
CA GLY A 105 -14.69 -54.61 22.30
C GLY A 105 -14.20 -55.84 23.09
N ARG A 106 -15.05 -56.78 23.37
CA ARG A 106 -14.65 -58.02 24.07
C ARG A 106 -14.09 -59.04 23.08
N VAL A 107 -13.03 -59.71 23.46
CA VAL A 107 -12.50 -60.81 22.64
C VAL A 107 -13.57 -61.91 22.51
N ILE A 108 -13.93 -62.19 21.28
CA ILE A 108 -14.89 -63.27 20.97
C ILE A 108 -14.19 -64.62 21.17
N ALA A 109 -14.70 -65.41 22.13
CA ALA A 109 -14.20 -66.78 22.35
C ALA A 109 -14.57 -67.68 21.17
N PRO A 110 -13.81 -68.77 20.92
CA PRO A 110 -14.22 -69.79 19.96
C PRO A 110 -15.60 -70.38 20.33
N SER A 111 -16.38 -70.77 19.32
CA SER A 111 -17.76 -71.18 19.47
C SER A 111 -17.93 -72.43 20.36
N LYS A 112 -16.86 -73.17 20.59
CA LYS A 112 -16.80 -74.30 21.46
C LYS A 112 -15.57 -74.23 22.38
N GLY A 113 -15.77 -73.81 23.64
CA GLY A 113 -14.71 -73.74 24.65
C GLY A 113 -14.01 -72.42 24.81
N GLU A 114 -13.06 -72.41 25.73
CA GLU A 114 -12.18 -71.20 25.95
C GLU A 114 -10.73 -71.66 25.87
N PHE A 115 -9.84 -70.90 25.28
CA PHE A 115 -8.41 -71.16 25.25
C PHE A 115 -7.84 -71.31 26.67
N ASN A 116 -7.26 -72.42 26.97
CA ASN A 116 -6.57 -72.69 28.25
C ASN A 116 -5.05 -72.72 28.01
N PHE A 117 -4.46 -71.53 27.99
CA PHE A 117 -3.03 -71.38 27.77
C PHE A 117 -2.17 -71.79 28.96
N GLY A 118 -2.77 -72.01 30.13
CA GLY A 118 -2.05 -72.48 31.36
C GLY A 118 -1.76 -73.91 31.49
N ALA A 119 -2.41 -74.79 30.69
CA ALA A 119 -2.33 -76.22 30.82
C ALA A 119 -1.04 -76.83 30.28
N LEU A 120 -0.33 -76.16 29.35
CA LEU A 120 0.92 -76.65 28.79
C LEU A 120 2.08 -75.74 29.28
N ALA A 121 3.04 -76.32 29.98
CA ALA A 121 4.27 -75.67 30.33
C ALA A 121 5.21 -75.65 29.10
N ILE A 122 5.66 -74.49 28.66
CA ILE A 122 6.55 -74.34 27.51
C ILE A 122 7.78 -73.56 27.98
N ASP A 123 8.99 -74.09 27.67
CA ASP A 123 10.22 -73.38 28.02
C ASP A 123 10.63 -72.40 26.96
N ARG A 124 10.47 -72.69 25.66
CA ARG A 124 10.75 -71.90 24.53
C ARG A 124 9.63 -71.86 23.49
N LEU A 125 9.28 -70.70 23.03
CA LEU A 125 8.25 -70.46 22.03
C LEU A 125 8.83 -69.73 20.82
N ASP A 126 8.72 -70.33 19.64
CA ASP A 126 9.12 -69.75 18.38
C ASP A 126 7.87 -69.62 17.48
N LEU A 127 7.58 -68.40 17.01
CA LEU A 127 6.41 -68.08 16.18
C LEU A 127 6.79 -67.37 14.89
N SER A 128 6.34 -67.90 13.74
CA SER A 128 6.49 -67.19 12.47
C SER A 128 5.14 -67.17 11.75
N GLY A 129 4.72 -65.94 11.28
CA GLY A 129 3.44 -65.81 10.59
C GLY A 129 2.80 -64.42 10.64
N ARG A 130 1.49 -64.39 10.91
CA ARG A 130 0.70 -63.12 11.00
C ARG A 130 -0.30 -63.18 12.17
N ILE A 131 -0.61 -61.98 12.67
CA ILE A 131 -1.71 -61.78 13.62
C ILE A 131 -2.67 -60.75 13.00
N ALA A 132 -3.96 -61.09 12.99
CA ALA A 132 -5.01 -60.18 12.55
C ALA A 132 -6.03 -59.96 13.69
N LEU A 133 -6.38 -58.71 13.94
CA LEU A 133 -7.40 -58.28 14.88
C LEU A 133 -8.57 -57.72 14.08
N HIS A 134 -9.72 -58.37 14.14
CA HIS A 134 -10.94 -57.91 13.48
C HIS A 134 -11.90 -57.28 14.50
N ASP A 135 -12.26 -56.01 14.28
CA ASP A 135 -13.20 -55.29 15.13
C ASP A 135 -14.58 -55.23 14.48
N GLU A 136 -15.56 -55.99 15.02
CA GLU A 136 -16.93 -56.06 14.52
C GLU A 136 -17.66 -54.70 14.58
N ALA A 137 -17.26 -53.82 15.51
CA ALA A 137 -17.94 -52.54 15.68
C ALA A 137 -17.57 -51.50 14.62
N SER A 138 -16.35 -51.55 14.08
CA SER A 138 -15.84 -50.63 13.06
C SER A 138 -15.65 -51.31 11.69
N ASP A 139 -15.90 -52.60 11.59
CA ASP A 139 -15.60 -53.44 10.42
C ASP A 139 -14.17 -53.24 9.91
N SER A 140 -13.25 -53.01 10.87
CA SER A 140 -11.84 -52.76 10.57
C SER A 140 -10.98 -53.96 10.95
N GLU A 141 -9.95 -54.19 10.17
CA GLU A 141 -8.94 -55.24 10.41
C GLU A 141 -7.58 -54.57 10.64
N PHE A 142 -6.99 -54.87 11.80
CA PHE A 142 -5.60 -54.54 12.08
C PHE A 142 -4.73 -55.78 11.88
N ARG A 143 -3.76 -55.70 10.96
CA ARG A 143 -2.93 -56.83 10.59
C ARG A 143 -1.46 -56.57 10.88
N LEU A 144 -0.82 -57.52 11.56
CA LEU A 144 0.62 -57.61 11.77
C LEU A 144 1.14 -58.75 10.92
N ASP A 145 1.78 -58.46 9.82
CA ASP A 145 2.36 -59.44 8.91
C ASP A 145 3.86 -59.65 9.22
N GLY A 146 4.41 -60.75 8.79
CA GLY A 146 5.83 -61.09 8.93
C GLY A 146 6.30 -61.14 10.37
N LEU A 147 5.44 -61.60 11.26
CA LEU A 147 5.80 -61.87 12.65
C LEU A 147 6.85 -62.97 12.67
N ASP A 148 7.96 -62.73 13.37
CA ASP A 148 8.98 -63.71 13.70
C ASP A 148 9.36 -63.42 15.15
N PHE A 149 9.02 -64.35 16.05
CA PHE A 149 9.17 -64.17 17.50
C PHE A 149 9.82 -65.44 18.10
N SER A 150 10.79 -65.20 18.96
CA SER A 150 11.44 -66.20 19.75
C SER A 150 11.52 -65.78 21.22
N GLY A 151 11.06 -66.64 22.12
CA GLY A 151 11.04 -66.22 23.51
C GLY A 151 11.01 -67.39 24.52
N ASP A 152 11.43 -67.12 25.72
CA ASP A 152 11.38 -68.03 26.87
C ASP A 152 10.04 -67.83 27.60
N VAL A 153 9.38 -68.95 27.83
CA VAL A 153 8.05 -69.01 28.45
C VAL A 153 8.10 -69.92 29.64
N ARG A 154 7.83 -69.38 30.82
CA ARG A 154 7.71 -70.29 32.01
C ARG A 154 6.31 -70.97 32.13
N SER A 155 5.33 -70.37 31.55
CA SER A 155 3.97 -70.82 31.39
C SER A 155 3.27 -69.83 30.41
N LEU A 156 2.40 -70.33 29.51
CA LEU A 156 1.61 -69.46 28.62
C LEU A 156 0.66 -68.51 29.36
N GLY A 157 0.30 -68.85 30.62
CA GLY A 157 -0.45 -68.02 31.55
C GLY A 157 0.44 -67.20 32.53
N GLY A 158 1.77 -67.22 32.37
CA GLY A 158 2.74 -66.65 33.30
C GLY A 158 3.73 -65.64 32.63
N ASN A 159 5.02 -65.82 32.95
CA ASN A 159 6.06 -64.92 32.42
C ASN A 159 6.50 -65.35 31.01
N LEU A 160 6.46 -64.42 30.06
CA LEU A 160 6.96 -64.53 28.69
C LEU A 160 7.96 -63.43 28.46
N ARG A 161 9.14 -63.79 27.97
CA ARG A 161 10.14 -62.80 27.51
C ARG A 161 10.71 -63.25 26.19
N GLY A 162 10.63 -62.42 25.19
CA GLY A 162 11.19 -62.75 23.89
C GLY A 162 11.41 -61.49 23.04
N GLU A 163 12.00 -61.78 21.87
CA GLU A 163 12.30 -60.77 20.87
C GLU A 163 11.91 -61.27 19.49
N GLY A 164 11.77 -60.34 18.57
CA GLY A 164 11.36 -60.72 17.22
C GLY A 164 11.34 -59.55 16.27
N HIS A 165 10.70 -59.82 15.14
CA HIS A 165 10.48 -58.81 14.10
C HIS A 165 9.04 -58.86 13.64
N VAL A 166 8.52 -57.70 13.19
CA VAL A 166 7.21 -57.55 12.56
C VAL A 166 7.33 -56.65 11.35
N LEU A 167 6.53 -56.85 10.31
CA LEU A 167 6.46 -55.97 9.14
C LEU A 167 5.44 -54.88 9.41
N LEU A 168 5.94 -53.64 9.65
CA LEU A 168 5.12 -52.44 9.74
C LEU A 168 5.35 -51.59 8.50
N ARG A 169 4.31 -51.34 7.70
CA ARG A 169 4.40 -50.59 6.44
C ARG A 169 5.51 -51.08 5.48
N GLY A 170 5.71 -52.44 5.43
CA GLY A 170 6.71 -53.04 4.55
C GLY A 170 8.15 -53.01 5.08
N MET A 171 8.40 -52.51 6.27
CA MET A 171 9.72 -52.47 6.91
C MET A 171 9.76 -53.48 8.07
N ARG A 172 10.86 -54.23 8.18
CA ARG A 172 11.11 -55.10 9.32
C ARG A 172 11.43 -54.30 10.56
N GLN A 173 10.56 -54.33 11.55
CA GLN A 173 10.66 -53.64 12.81
C GLN A 173 11.01 -54.62 13.92
N PRO A 174 12.15 -54.55 14.56
CA PRO A 174 12.48 -55.40 15.69
C PRO A 174 11.67 -54.98 16.92
N PHE A 175 11.26 -55.99 17.71
CA PHE A 175 10.56 -55.76 18.97
C PHE A 175 11.05 -56.68 20.06
N ARG A 176 10.86 -56.24 21.32
CA ARG A 176 11.03 -57.02 22.52
C ARG A 176 9.73 -57.00 23.32
N LEU A 177 9.29 -58.16 23.73
CA LEU A 177 8.07 -58.35 24.49
C LEU A 177 8.39 -59.03 25.82
N THR A 178 7.91 -58.44 26.92
CA THR A 178 7.96 -59.05 28.24
C THR A 178 6.56 -59.00 28.85
N LEU A 179 6.04 -60.16 29.17
CA LEU A 179 4.80 -60.34 29.97
C LEU A 179 5.18 -60.96 31.31
N SER A 180 4.68 -60.40 32.40
CA SER A 180 4.88 -60.96 33.72
C SER A 180 3.60 -60.89 34.56
N LYS A 181 3.19 -61.96 35.21
CA LYS A 181 2.04 -61.91 36.09
C LYS A 181 2.41 -61.19 37.38
N ALA A 182 1.59 -60.21 37.77
CA ALA A 182 1.77 -59.58 39.09
C ALA A 182 1.52 -60.55 40.23
N SER A 183 2.29 -60.47 41.31
CA SER A 183 2.25 -61.38 42.43
C SER A 183 0.92 -61.35 43.19
N GLU A 184 0.16 -60.26 43.05
CA GLU A 184 -1.15 -60.11 43.71
C GLU A 184 -2.13 -59.49 42.69
N GLY A 185 -3.09 -60.28 42.19
CA GLY A 185 -4.18 -59.77 41.35
C GLY A 185 -4.23 -60.39 39.94
N GLU A 186 -5.28 -60.00 39.19
CA GLU A 186 -5.56 -60.41 37.81
C GLU A 186 -4.74 -59.59 36.71
N ALA A 187 -3.91 -58.66 37.11
CA ALA A 187 -3.15 -57.83 36.19
C ALA A 187 -1.89 -58.51 35.66
N THR A 188 -1.65 -58.42 34.36
CA THR A 188 -0.40 -58.82 33.69
C THR A 188 0.44 -57.63 33.36
N ARG A 189 1.66 -57.54 33.85
CA ARG A 189 2.58 -56.46 33.40
C ARG A 189 3.02 -56.75 31.98
N LEU A 190 2.78 -55.79 31.09
CA LEU A 190 3.19 -55.81 29.69
C LEU A 190 4.28 -54.80 29.51
N ARG A 191 5.42 -55.22 28.95
CA ARG A 191 6.41 -54.34 28.36
C ARG A 191 6.67 -54.74 26.93
N LEU A 192 6.43 -53.80 26.01
CA LEU A 192 6.65 -53.95 24.59
C LEU A 192 7.54 -52.80 24.10
N ASP A 193 8.74 -53.12 23.67
CA ASP A 193 9.68 -52.17 23.07
C ASP A 193 9.76 -52.51 21.57
N LEU A 194 9.45 -51.51 20.72
CA LEU A 194 9.63 -51.56 19.27
C LEU A 194 10.85 -50.69 18.94
N ASP A 195 11.94 -51.32 18.55
CA ASP A 195 13.20 -50.66 18.28
C ASP A 195 13.23 -50.11 16.84
N SER A 196 13.96 -49.00 16.61
CA SER A 196 14.12 -48.43 15.28
C SER A 196 15.03 -49.28 14.40
N ALA A 197 14.55 -49.74 13.26
CA ALA A 197 15.32 -50.57 12.32
C ALA A 197 16.30 -49.74 11.45
N GLN A 198 16.12 -48.43 11.32
CA GLN A 198 16.92 -47.53 10.50
C GLN A 198 17.09 -46.19 11.20
N ALA A 199 18.17 -45.47 10.89
CA ALA A 199 18.37 -44.12 11.36
C ALA A 199 17.20 -43.24 10.93
N GLY A 200 16.55 -42.56 11.89
CA GLY A 200 15.37 -41.73 11.67
C GLY A 200 14.02 -42.43 11.74
N ALA A 201 13.97 -43.77 11.87
CA ALA A 201 12.72 -44.46 12.14
C ALA A 201 12.28 -44.28 13.62
N MET A 202 10.98 -44.38 13.82
CA MET A 202 10.36 -44.21 15.14
C MET A 202 10.54 -45.49 15.99
N ALA A 203 11.00 -45.30 17.22
CA ALA A 203 10.96 -46.35 18.26
C ALA A 203 9.82 -46.05 19.24
N SER A 204 9.20 -47.13 19.78
CA SER A 204 8.13 -46.98 20.77
C SER A 204 8.29 -47.96 21.91
N SER A 205 7.91 -47.55 23.11
CA SER A 205 7.89 -48.39 24.30
C SER A 205 6.56 -48.26 25.02
N LEU A 206 5.98 -49.39 25.41
CA LEU A 206 4.82 -49.48 26.27
C LEU A 206 5.23 -50.29 27.51
N ASP A 207 5.01 -49.75 28.72
CA ASP A 207 5.31 -50.43 30.00
C ASP A 207 4.18 -50.17 30.99
N GLY A 208 3.36 -51.20 31.34
CA GLY A 208 2.22 -51.00 32.20
C GLY A 208 1.48 -52.32 32.54
N ALA A 209 0.30 -52.14 33.08
CA ALA A 209 -0.58 -53.26 33.49
C ALA A 209 -1.63 -53.50 32.38
N LEU A 210 -1.73 -54.75 31.95
CA LEU A 210 -2.79 -55.25 31.09
C LEU A 210 -3.77 -56.03 31.95
N THR A 211 -5.03 -55.64 31.98
CA THR A 211 -6.14 -56.30 32.67
C THR A 211 -7.22 -56.68 31.68
N PHE A 212 -8.04 -57.68 32.06
CA PHE A 212 -9.18 -58.09 31.26
C PHE A 212 -10.43 -57.98 32.11
N GLU A 213 -11.21 -56.99 31.96
CA GLU A 213 -12.49 -56.77 32.61
C GLU A 213 -13.62 -57.27 31.70
N ASN A 214 -14.34 -58.30 32.11
CA ASN A 214 -15.39 -58.92 31.28
C ASN A 214 -14.90 -59.26 29.83
N ARG A 215 -13.67 -59.72 29.69
CA ARG A 215 -12.97 -60.01 28.41
C ARG A 215 -12.62 -58.79 27.59
N VAL A 216 -12.79 -57.59 28.09
CA VAL A 216 -12.32 -56.36 27.46
C VAL A 216 -10.89 -56.14 27.91
N PRO A 217 -9.92 -56.09 26.99
CA PRO A 217 -8.55 -55.73 27.32
C PRO A 217 -8.46 -54.26 27.72
N HIS A 218 -7.79 -53.99 28.82
CA HIS A 218 -7.51 -52.63 29.32
C HIS A 218 -6.04 -52.55 29.70
N PHE A 219 -5.35 -51.57 29.12
CA PHE A 219 -3.96 -51.27 29.44
C PHE A 219 -3.86 -49.93 30.16
N ASP A 220 -3.12 -49.88 31.25
CA ASP A 220 -2.75 -48.63 31.94
C ASP A 220 -1.25 -48.65 32.24
N GLY A 221 -0.52 -47.67 31.63
CA GLY A 221 0.94 -47.64 31.78
C GLY A 221 1.58 -46.41 31.11
N ALA A 222 2.89 -46.46 31.01
CA ALA A 222 3.68 -45.45 30.32
C ALA A 222 3.86 -45.85 28.85
N MET A 223 3.71 -44.86 27.96
CA MET A 223 4.07 -44.97 26.56
C MET A 223 5.18 -43.96 26.27
N THR A 224 6.17 -44.37 25.51
CA THR A 224 7.21 -43.48 24.99
C THR A 224 7.37 -43.72 23.50
N LEU A 225 7.38 -42.62 22.73
CA LEU A 225 7.70 -42.61 21.30
C LEU A 225 8.95 -41.76 21.11
N THR A 226 9.90 -42.23 20.34
CA THR A 226 11.15 -41.48 20.04
C THR A 226 11.52 -41.66 18.58
N ALA A 227 12.12 -40.61 18.00
CA ALA A 227 12.77 -40.71 16.70
C ALA A 227 14.16 -40.09 16.78
N ALA A 228 15.16 -40.86 16.32
CA ALA A 228 16.52 -40.40 16.19
C ALA A 228 16.75 -39.89 14.76
N ALA A 229 16.26 -38.68 14.50
CA ALA A 229 16.48 -37.91 13.25
C ALA A 229 17.54 -36.84 13.43
N GLU A 230 17.80 -36.04 12.40
CA GLU A 230 18.62 -34.81 12.54
C GLU A 230 18.10 -33.90 13.66
N MET A 231 16.76 -33.85 13.81
CA MET A 231 16.09 -33.20 14.93
C MET A 231 15.38 -34.28 15.75
N PRO A 232 15.99 -34.77 16.86
CA PRO A 232 15.40 -35.80 17.68
C PRO A 232 14.13 -35.32 18.38
N TRP A 233 13.16 -36.19 18.54
CA TRP A 233 11.97 -35.90 19.32
C TRP A 233 11.57 -37.08 20.19
N ARG A 234 10.95 -36.80 21.33
CA ARG A 234 10.43 -37.75 22.26
C ARG A 234 9.06 -37.36 22.77
N VAL A 235 8.13 -38.27 22.76
CA VAL A 235 6.82 -38.14 23.39
C VAL A 235 6.72 -39.19 24.47
N ALA A 236 6.46 -38.81 25.70
CA ALA A 236 6.19 -39.69 26.82
C ALA A 236 4.84 -39.36 27.43
N ALA A 237 4.02 -40.36 27.75
CA ALA A 237 2.72 -40.11 28.36
C ALA A 237 2.29 -41.33 29.19
N ARG A 238 1.48 -41.08 30.21
CA ARG A 238 0.68 -42.16 30.83
C ARG A 238 -0.49 -42.42 29.89
N THR A 239 -0.67 -43.67 29.55
CA THR A 239 -1.61 -44.09 28.52
C THR A 239 -2.57 -45.13 29.10
N THR A 240 -3.85 -44.88 28.99
CA THR A 240 -4.88 -45.89 29.15
C THR A 240 -5.39 -46.29 27.77
N LEU A 241 -5.41 -47.56 27.46
CA LEU A 241 -5.80 -48.10 26.17
C LEU A 241 -6.86 -49.14 26.33
N ASP A 242 -7.94 -49.01 25.61
CA ASP A 242 -9.01 -50.01 25.51
C ASP A 242 -9.46 -50.16 24.03
N PRO A 243 -10.37 -51.09 23.68
CA PRO A 243 -10.83 -51.26 22.31
C PRO A 243 -11.58 -50.01 21.72
N SER A 244 -11.99 -49.04 22.53
CA SER A 244 -12.64 -47.84 22.08
C SER A 244 -11.64 -46.73 21.68
N GLY A 245 -10.44 -46.78 22.30
CA GLY A 245 -9.41 -45.80 22.05
C GLY A 245 -8.27 -45.76 23.05
N ALA A 246 -7.47 -44.73 22.99
CA ALA A 246 -6.39 -44.42 23.91
C ALA A 246 -6.58 -43.05 24.52
N VAL A 247 -6.32 -42.92 25.82
CA VAL A 247 -6.26 -41.65 26.52
C VAL A 247 -4.82 -41.46 27.01
N PHE A 248 -4.24 -40.32 26.65
CA PHE A 248 -2.89 -39.93 27.04
C PHE A 248 -2.99 -38.82 28.07
N THR A 249 -2.41 -39.01 29.22
CA THR A 249 -2.35 -38.01 30.32
C THR A 249 -0.92 -37.80 30.74
N GLN A 250 -0.67 -36.66 31.37
CA GLN A 250 0.69 -36.29 31.81
C GLN A 250 1.73 -36.39 30.66
N GLY A 251 1.27 -36.04 29.44
CA GLY A 251 2.12 -36.11 28.25
C GLY A 251 3.23 -35.07 28.32
N GLU A 252 4.41 -35.49 27.91
CA GLU A 252 5.58 -34.64 27.71
C GLU A 252 6.08 -34.84 26.27
N VAL A 253 6.16 -33.78 25.52
CA VAL A 253 6.73 -33.73 24.18
C VAL A 253 8.02 -32.92 24.24
N LEU A 254 9.13 -33.57 23.89
CA LEU A 254 10.44 -32.94 23.74
C LEU A 254 10.80 -32.90 22.25
N TYR A 255 11.14 -31.75 21.75
CA TYR A 255 11.62 -31.53 20.39
C TYR A 255 13.02 -30.93 20.40
N GLY A 256 14.00 -31.64 19.84
CA GLY A 256 15.42 -31.30 19.93
C GLY A 256 16.17 -32.12 20.95
N ALA A 257 17.42 -31.80 21.20
CA ALA A 257 18.27 -32.51 22.16
C ALA A 257 17.75 -32.37 23.61
N GLU A 258 17.96 -33.36 24.45
CA GLU A 258 17.39 -33.42 25.81
C GLU A 258 17.74 -32.21 26.69
N ALA A 259 18.96 -31.64 26.52
CA ALA A 259 19.44 -30.52 27.31
C ALA A 259 18.97 -29.17 26.78
N THR A 260 18.61 -29.06 25.51
CA THR A 260 18.32 -27.78 24.81
C THR A 260 16.96 -27.76 24.12
N GLY A 261 16.29 -28.91 24.01
CA GLY A 261 15.07 -29.04 23.25
C GLY A 261 13.85 -28.31 23.84
N ALA A 262 12.89 -28.04 23.01
CA ALA A 262 11.61 -27.47 23.37
C ALA A 262 10.74 -28.52 24.08
N LYS A 263 10.25 -28.21 25.26
CA LYS A 263 9.40 -29.10 26.08
C LYS A 263 7.98 -28.54 26.14
N LEU A 264 7.01 -29.43 25.82
CA LEU A 264 5.59 -29.15 25.95
C LEU A 264 4.97 -30.27 26.80
N SER A 265 4.00 -29.91 27.63
CA SER A 265 3.21 -30.87 28.39
C SER A 265 1.76 -30.84 27.91
N GLY A 266 1.05 -31.94 28.10
CA GLY A 266 -0.35 -31.96 27.72
C GLY A 266 -1.02 -33.30 27.79
N ASP A 267 -2.21 -33.37 27.18
CA ASP A 267 -3.07 -34.52 27.19
C ASP A 267 -3.57 -34.79 25.76
N GLY A 268 -3.98 -36.06 25.53
CA GLY A 268 -4.50 -36.47 24.24
C GLY A 268 -5.51 -37.59 24.33
N THR A 269 -6.29 -37.73 23.28
CA THR A 269 -7.20 -38.83 23.09
C THR A 269 -7.14 -39.35 21.67
N LEU A 270 -7.05 -40.65 21.49
CA LEU A 270 -7.18 -41.31 20.21
C LEU A 270 -8.42 -42.21 20.28
N SER A 271 -9.47 -41.82 19.58
CA SER A 271 -10.64 -42.71 19.41
C SER A 271 -10.39 -43.62 18.22
N PHE A 272 -10.71 -44.86 18.34
CA PHE A 272 -10.64 -45.82 17.23
C PHE A 272 -11.95 -45.87 16.43
N ARG A 273 -13.06 -45.39 17.03
CA ARG A 273 -14.42 -45.48 16.49
C ARG A 273 -15.18 -44.15 16.66
N PRO A 274 -15.23 -43.26 15.64
CA PRO A 274 -14.40 -43.20 14.44
C PRO A 274 -12.95 -42.84 14.79
N GLY A 275 -12.00 -43.32 13.97
CA GLY A 275 -10.58 -42.96 14.16
C GLY A 275 -10.37 -41.45 14.20
N LYS A 276 -10.00 -40.89 15.38
CA LYS A 276 -9.77 -39.47 15.57
C LYS A 276 -8.78 -39.20 16.69
N LEU A 277 -7.72 -38.45 16.36
CA LEU A 277 -6.73 -38.00 17.33
C LEU A 277 -7.03 -36.59 17.80
N ARG A 278 -7.02 -36.36 19.10
CA ARG A 278 -7.03 -35.00 19.69
C ARG A 278 -5.87 -34.87 20.65
N VAL A 279 -5.10 -33.78 20.52
CA VAL A 279 -3.95 -33.50 21.38
C VAL A 279 -4.01 -32.06 21.81
N LYS A 280 -3.82 -31.80 23.11
CA LYS A 280 -3.70 -30.47 23.69
C LYS A 280 -2.35 -30.37 24.37
N LEU A 281 -1.55 -29.41 23.95
CA LEU A 281 -0.20 -29.17 24.47
C LEU A 281 -0.12 -27.77 25.06
N ALA A 282 0.66 -27.61 26.11
CA ALA A 282 0.93 -26.35 26.74
C ALA A 282 2.41 -26.25 27.15
N ALA A 283 2.94 -25.06 27.11
CA ALA A 283 4.25 -24.74 27.62
C ALA A 283 4.25 -23.34 28.27
N SER A 284 4.91 -23.16 29.39
CA SER A 284 5.09 -21.84 29.98
C SER A 284 6.16 -21.06 29.19
N GLN A 285 7.23 -21.72 28.78
CA GLN A 285 8.31 -21.12 28.03
C GLN A 285 8.91 -22.10 27.04
N LEU A 286 9.10 -21.66 25.79
CA LEU A 286 9.78 -22.39 24.74
C LEU A 286 10.90 -21.53 24.17
N ASP A 287 12.08 -22.07 24.05
CA ASP A 287 13.22 -21.46 23.37
C ASP A 287 13.47 -22.23 22.06
N LEU A 288 12.83 -21.75 20.98
CA LEU A 288 12.94 -22.38 19.67
C LEU A 288 14.30 -22.09 19.03
N ASP A 289 14.90 -20.95 19.30
CA ASP A 289 16.24 -20.64 18.81
C ASP A 289 17.27 -21.62 19.34
N ARG A 290 17.18 -21.95 20.62
CA ARG A 290 18.05 -22.93 21.24
C ARG A 290 17.74 -24.36 20.80
N ALA A 291 16.46 -24.70 20.65
CA ALA A 291 16.03 -26.02 20.24
C ALA A 291 16.37 -26.35 18.78
N LEU A 292 16.40 -25.33 17.89
CA LEU A 292 16.65 -25.46 16.46
C LEU A 292 18.10 -25.19 16.06
N ASN A 293 18.88 -24.52 16.90
CA ASN A 293 20.30 -24.23 16.64
C ASN A 293 21.14 -25.47 16.88
N ASP A 294 21.24 -26.26 15.84
CA ASP A 294 22.35 -27.19 15.69
C ASP A 294 23.56 -26.37 15.20
N ASN A 295 24.51 -26.11 16.06
CA ASN A 295 25.92 -25.63 15.98
C ASN A 295 26.55 -25.16 14.63
N LYS A 296 25.81 -24.92 13.55
CA LYS A 296 26.36 -24.65 12.21
C LYS A 296 25.88 -23.39 11.48
N ALA A 297 24.92 -22.64 11.99
CA ALA A 297 24.46 -21.42 11.34
C ALA A 297 24.84 -20.18 12.15
N GLU A 298 25.71 -19.34 11.62
CA GLU A 298 26.06 -18.02 12.18
C GLU A 298 24.86 -17.05 12.30
N HIS A 299 23.72 -17.40 11.70
CA HIS A 299 22.49 -16.61 11.77
C HIS A 299 21.30 -17.56 11.94
N GLY A 300 20.53 -17.39 13.00
CA GLY A 300 19.31 -18.14 13.27
C GLY A 300 18.29 -17.98 12.13
N LYS A 301 17.38 -18.99 11.95
CA LYS A 301 16.29 -18.94 10.97
C LYS A 301 15.33 -17.79 11.27
N THR A 302 14.89 -17.12 10.23
CA THR A 302 13.83 -16.10 10.37
C THR A 302 12.48 -16.75 10.68
N PRO A 303 11.54 -16.05 11.31
CA PRO A 303 10.19 -16.57 11.58
C PRO A 303 9.45 -17.08 10.34
N VAL A 304 9.65 -16.45 9.19
CA VAL A 304 9.03 -16.88 7.92
C VAL A 304 9.64 -18.20 7.42
N GLU A 305 10.96 -18.34 7.50
CA GLU A 305 11.66 -19.61 7.16
C GLU A 305 11.25 -20.72 8.11
N PHE A 306 11.16 -20.42 9.41
CA PHE A 306 10.67 -21.38 10.40
C PHE A 306 9.26 -21.89 10.07
N LEU A 307 8.34 -20.99 9.70
CA LEU A 307 6.97 -21.38 9.34
C LEU A 307 6.94 -22.31 8.11
N THR A 308 7.71 -22.01 7.08
CA THR A 308 7.76 -22.83 5.86
C THR A 308 8.36 -24.21 6.13
N ASP A 309 9.41 -24.27 6.94
CA ASP A 309 10.05 -25.52 7.32
C ASP A 309 9.13 -26.38 8.23
N ALA A 310 8.45 -25.75 9.18
CA ALA A 310 7.47 -26.41 10.04
C ALA A 310 6.32 -27.03 9.23
N ILE A 311 5.80 -26.31 8.23
CA ILE A 311 4.77 -26.84 7.33
C ILE A 311 5.31 -28.01 6.50
N ALA A 312 6.56 -27.93 6.02
CA ALA A 312 7.18 -29.00 5.25
C ALA A 312 7.40 -30.26 6.08
N ALA A 313 7.64 -30.13 7.37
CA ALA A 313 7.88 -31.22 8.32
C ALA A 313 6.58 -31.87 8.86
N LEU A 314 5.39 -31.38 8.53
CA LEU A 314 4.13 -31.94 9.01
C LEU A 314 3.95 -33.37 8.52
N PRO A 315 3.75 -34.33 9.45
CA PRO A 315 3.59 -35.74 9.08
C PRO A 315 2.20 -36.02 8.48
N ALA A 316 2.12 -37.01 7.61
CA ALA A 316 0.83 -37.59 7.24
C ALA A 316 0.34 -38.50 8.37
N LEU A 317 -0.77 -38.16 9.01
CA LEU A 317 -1.38 -38.96 10.08
C LEU A 317 -2.45 -39.87 9.51
N PRO A 318 -2.53 -41.11 10.02
CA PRO A 318 -3.49 -42.12 9.52
C PRO A 318 -4.94 -41.77 9.87
N TRP A 319 -5.15 -40.94 10.89
CA TRP A 319 -6.47 -40.55 11.38
C TRP A 319 -6.66 -39.01 11.27
N PRO A 320 -7.91 -38.55 11.11
CA PRO A 320 -8.23 -37.18 11.33
C PRO A 320 -7.75 -36.70 12.70
N SER A 321 -7.01 -35.60 12.73
CA SER A 321 -6.28 -35.17 13.92
C SER A 321 -6.56 -33.73 14.26
N GLN A 322 -6.77 -33.41 15.52
CA GLN A 322 -6.91 -32.05 16.05
C GLN A 322 -5.79 -31.82 17.08
N ILE A 323 -4.93 -30.89 16.82
CA ILE A 323 -3.80 -30.55 17.69
C ILE A 323 -3.93 -29.09 18.09
N SER A 324 -4.03 -28.85 19.40
CA SER A 324 -4.02 -27.52 19.99
C SER A 324 -2.76 -27.36 20.82
N ALA A 325 -1.97 -26.31 20.55
CA ALA A 325 -0.78 -25.99 21.32
C ALA A 325 -0.82 -24.53 21.81
N MET A 326 -0.47 -24.30 23.06
CA MET A 326 -0.39 -22.97 23.65
C MET A 326 0.98 -22.81 24.31
N ALA A 327 1.54 -21.59 24.20
CA ALA A 327 2.73 -21.22 24.96
C ALA A 327 2.63 -19.79 25.46
N ASP A 328 2.94 -19.58 26.76
CA ASP A 328 2.89 -18.24 27.33
C ASP A 328 3.99 -17.37 26.75
N ARG A 329 5.19 -17.93 26.55
CA ARG A 329 6.35 -17.25 25.98
C ARG A 329 7.13 -18.19 25.07
N VAL A 330 7.49 -17.69 23.88
CA VAL A 330 8.33 -18.40 22.92
C VAL A 330 9.45 -17.45 22.48
N THR A 331 10.71 -17.92 22.54
CA THR A 331 11.85 -17.19 21.95
C THR A 331 12.06 -17.70 20.52
N LEU A 332 12.01 -16.79 19.55
CA LEU A 332 12.20 -17.07 18.14
C LEU A 332 12.89 -15.90 17.45
N ALA A 333 13.96 -16.16 16.70
CA ALA A 333 14.81 -15.16 16.04
C ALA A 333 15.30 -14.07 17.01
N GLY A 334 15.77 -14.47 18.20
CA GLY A 334 16.30 -13.59 19.22
C GLY A 334 15.27 -12.75 19.97
N GLN A 335 13.98 -12.89 19.69
CA GLN A 335 12.92 -12.09 20.31
C GLN A 335 11.89 -12.98 21.01
N ALA A 336 11.34 -12.44 22.10
CA ALA A 336 10.28 -13.11 22.84
C ALA A 336 8.90 -12.74 22.25
N ILE A 337 8.14 -13.75 21.84
CA ILE A 337 6.73 -13.64 21.51
C ILE A 337 5.90 -14.26 22.63
N SER A 338 4.69 -13.81 22.85
CA SER A 338 3.84 -14.21 23.97
C SER A 338 2.44 -14.60 23.52
N ALA A 339 1.74 -15.32 24.40
CA ALA A 339 0.37 -15.79 24.17
C ALA A 339 0.23 -16.54 22.82
N VAL A 340 1.18 -17.39 22.53
CA VAL A 340 1.18 -18.20 21.31
C VAL A 340 0.10 -19.27 21.40
N ALA A 341 -0.80 -19.32 20.43
CA ALA A 341 -1.84 -20.32 20.31
C ALA A 341 -1.86 -20.88 18.88
N VAL A 342 -1.81 -22.18 18.75
CA VAL A 342 -1.81 -22.91 17.49
C VAL A 342 -2.86 -24.00 17.52
N ASP A 343 -3.81 -23.98 16.58
CA ASP A 343 -4.81 -25.01 16.40
C ASP A 343 -4.68 -25.60 14.99
N LEU A 344 -4.47 -26.89 14.90
CA LEU A 344 -4.25 -27.63 13.67
C LEU A 344 -5.29 -28.74 13.50
N ASP A 345 -5.90 -28.83 12.33
CA ASP A 345 -6.73 -29.93 11.90
C ASP A 345 -6.02 -30.71 10.76
N GLY A 346 -5.71 -31.95 10.99
CA GLY A 346 -5.03 -32.82 10.04
C GLY A 346 -5.97 -33.86 9.45
N THR A 347 -5.79 -34.15 8.16
CA THR A 347 -6.34 -35.30 7.47
C THR A 347 -5.20 -36.13 6.87
N LYS A 348 -5.50 -37.26 6.21
CA LYS A 348 -4.45 -38.04 5.52
C LYS A 348 -3.69 -37.28 4.46
N GLU A 349 -4.32 -36.26 3.84
CA GLU A 349 -3.80 -35.60 2.64
C GLU A 349 -3.37 -34.14 2.89
N GLN A 350 -3.93 -33.50 3.89
CA GLN A 350 -3.72 -32.07 4.11
C GLN A 350 -3.90 -31.67 5.57
N TRP A 351 -3.26 -30.56 5.92
CA TRP A 351 -3.41 -29.90 7.20
C TRP A 351 -4.14 -28.58 7.03
N ALA A 352 -4.94 -28.21 8.00
CA ALA A 352 -5.53 -26.91 8.13
C ALA A 352 -5.03 -26.26 9.44
N LEU A 353 -4.48 -25.06 9.34
CA LEU A 353 -4.22 -24.18 10.46
C LEU A 353 -5.52 -23.44 10.74
N THR A 354 -6.26 -23.86 11.77
CA THR A 354 -7.51 -23.19 12.14
C THR A 354 -7.24 -21.90 12.91
N LYS A 355 -6.10 -21.86 13.62
CA LYS A 355 -5.66 -20.68 14.33
C LYS A 355 -4.14 -20.71 14.55
N LEU A 356 -3.47 -19.62 14.23
CA LEU A 356 -2.19 -19.24 14.79
C LEU A 356 -2.32 -17.79 15.25
N ALA A 357 -2.13 -17.55 16.53
CA ALA A 357 -2.18 -16.20 17.10
C ALA A 357 -1.05 -16.02 18.11
N PHE A 358 -0.44 -14.84 18.11
CA PHE A 358 0.55 -14.45 19.13
C PHE A 358 0.68 -12.94 19.24
N SER A 359 1.31 -12.49 20.32
CA SER A 359 1.79 -11.12 20.49
C SER A 359 3.32 -11.10 20.40
N GLY A 360 3.85 -10.21 19.57
CA GLY A 360 5.27 -10.15 19.22
C GLY A 360 5.91 -8.78 19.41
N PRO A 361 7.12 -8.57 18.86
CA PRO A 361 7.83 -7.29 18.95
C PRO A 361 6.99 -6.11 18.41
N GLY A 362 7.12 -4.94 19.04
CA GLY A 362 6.36 -3.74 18.66
C GLY A 362 4.87 -3.82 19.02
N ASP A 363 4.50 -4.55 20.07
CA ASP A 363 3.10 -4.86 20.45
C ASP A 363 2.31 -5.47 19.29
N ALA A 364 3.01 -6.19 18.42
CA ALA A 364 2.40 -6.84 17.27
C ALA A 364 1.43 -7.93 17.72
N ARG A 365 0.24 -7.93 17.15
CA ARG A 365 -0.73 -9.02 17.25
C ARG A 365 -0.91 -9.60 15.86
N LEU A 366 -0.62 -10.89 15.75
CA LEU A 366 -0.78 -11.62 14.50
C LEU A 366 -1.88 -12.66 14.66
N ALA A 367 -2.73 -12.79 13.66
CA ALA A 367 -3.64 -13.91 13.51
C ALA A 367 -3.53 -14.48 12.09
N LEU A 368 -3.44 -15.79 12.00
CA LEU A 368 -3.26 -16.54 10.76
C LEU A 368 -4.11 -17.80 10.80
N SER A 369 -4.80 -18.10 9.72
CA SER A 369 -5.51 -19.36 9.53
C SER A 369 -5.48 -19.75 8.06
N GLY A 370 -5.60 -21.02 7.73
CA GLY A 370 -5.55 -21.43 6.32
C GLY A 370 -5.24 -22.91 6.12
N ARG A 371 -5.04 -23.27 4.87
CA ARG A 371 -4.66 -24.62 4.46
C ARG A 371 -3.15 -24.72 4.31
N MET A 372 -2.64 -25.87 4.71
CA MET A 372 -1.22 -26.21 4.62
C MET A 372 -1.06 -27.50 3.85
N GLN A 373 -0.07 -27.55 3.00
CA GLN A 373 0.31 -28.77 2.26
C GLN A 373 1.81 -28.97 2.39
N ALA A 374 2.19 -30.16 2.85
CA ALA A 374 3.58 -30.59 2.77
C ALA A 374 3.88 -31.02 1.33
N GLY A 375 4.95 -30.54 0.75
CA GLY A 375 5.35 -30.85 -0.63
C GLY A 375 6.83 -31.15 -0.73
N LYS A 376 7.24 -31.85 -1.80
CA LYS A 376 8.66 -32.17 -2.08
C LYS A 376 9.54 -30.92 -2.25
N GLU A 377 8.93 -29.78 -2.64
CA GLU A 377 9.60 -28.49 -2.84
C GLU A 377 9.49 -27.55 -1.63
N GLY A 378 8.98 -28.04 -0.49
CA GLY A 378 8.75 -27.26 0.73
C GLY A 378 7.28 -27.11 1.09
N GLY A 379 7.01 -26.58 2.29
CA GLY A 379 5.65 -26.34 2.77
C GLY A 379 4.95 -25.23 2.02
N GLN A 380 3.64 -25.41 1.77
CA GLN A 380 2.78 -24.39 1.17
C GLN A 380 1.66 -24.01 2.15
N PHE A 381 1.37 -22.72 2.23
CA PHE A 381 0.28 -22.19 3.04
C PHE A 381 -0.64 -21.30 2.18
N SER A 382 -1.94 -21.36 2.46
CA SER A 382 -2.90 -20.43 1.85
C SER A 382 -4.04 -20.13 2.81
N GLY A 383 -4.23 -18.85 3.15
CA GLY A 383 -5.31 -18.43 4.02
C GLY A 383 -5.28 -16.96 4.41
N PRO A 384 -6.31 -16.49 5.13
CA PRO A 384 -6.36 -15.15 5.66
C PRO A 384 -5.33 -14.95 6.77
N PHE A 385 -4.80 -13.75 6.81
CA PHE A 385 -3.87 -13.32 7.81
C PHE A 385 -4.09 -11.84 8.14
N ASP A 386 -3.91 -11.47 9.41
CA ASP A 386 -3.88 -10.09 9.83
C ASP A 386 -2.79 -9.82 10.86
N ILE A 387 -2.23 -8.62 10.77
CA ILE A 387 -1.23 -8.09 11.70
C ILE A 387 -1.64 -6.70 12.11
N LYS A 388 -1.51 -6.42 13.39
CA LYS A 388 -1.62 -5.07 13.95
C LYS A 388 -0.43 -4.83 14.88
N THR A 389 0.34 -3.76 14.64
CA THR A 389 1.49 -3.38 15.48
C THR A 389 1.57 -1.87 15.61
N SER A 390 2.15 -1.39 16.71
CA SER A 390 2.51 0.01 16.90
C SER A 390 3.87 0.37 16.29
N ASP A 391 4.67 -0.64 15.93
CA ASP A 391 6.03 -0.50 15.37
C ASP A 391 6.23 -1.45 14.18
N ALA A 392 5.91 -0.96 12.99
CA ALA A 392 6.04 -1.71 11.74
C ALA A 392 7.49 -2.13 11.46
N GLN A 393 8.46 -1.27 11.79
CA GLN A 393 9.88 -1.51 11.57
C GLN A 393 10.38 -2.64 12.45
N GLY A 394 10.17 -2.54 13.78
CA GLY A 394 10.61 -3.57 14.72
C GLY A 394 9.99 -4.94 14.43
N PHE A 395 8.75 -4.98 13.96
CA PHE A 395 8.12 -6.23 13.52
C PHE A 395 8.74 -6.79 12.24
N ALA A 396 9.03 -5.94 11.25
CA ALA A 396 9.63 -6.36 9.99
C ALA A 396 11.09 -6.83 10.17
N ASP A 397 11.86 -6.15 11.00
CA ASP A 397 13.24 -6.52 11.34
C ASP A 397 13.29 -7.90 11.98
N TRP A 398 12.38 -8.19 12.91
CA TRP A 398 12.23 -9.51 13.49
C TRP A 398 11.79 -10.56 12.45
N GLY A 399 10.74 -10.25 11.66
CA GLY A 399 10.13 -11.21 10.75
C GLY A 399 11.04 -11.65 9.60
N PHE A 400 11.90 -10.75 9.13
CA PHE A 400 12.77 -10.93 7.96
C PHE A 400 14.28 -10.92 8.27
N GLY A 401 14.66 -10.72 9.54
CA GLY A 401 16.07 -10.78 9.98
C GLY A 401 16.91 -9.56 9.53
N THR A 402 16.33 -8.38 9.44
CA THR A 402 17.02 -7.15 9.08
C THR A 402 17.42 -6.40 10.34
N ALA A 403 18.65 -6.54 10.77
CA ALA A 403 19.17 -5.75 11.89
C ALA A 403 19.67 -4.39 11.39
N ASP A 404 18.78 -3.41 11.28
CA ASP A 404 19.19 -2.01 11.15
C ASP A 404 19.07 -1.32 12.51
N THR A 405 20.19 -0.81 13.02
CA THR A 405 20.31 -0.20 14.35
C THR A 405 19.74 1.22 14.44
N ALA A 406 19.25 1.77 13.33
CA ALA A 406 18.67 3.11 13.29
C ALA A 406 17.18 3.07 13.66
N HIS A 407 16.84 3.08 14.94
CA HIS A 407 15.48 3.17 15.43
C HIS A 407 14.91 4.56 15.13
N GLY A 408 14.05 4.64 14.11
CA GLY A 408 13.24 5.83 13.82
C GLY A 408 11.98 5.91 14.68
N ALA A 409 11.13 6.89 14.40
CA ALA A 409 9.82 6.98 15.03
C ALA A 409 8.98 5.72 14.79
N ARG A 410 8.32 5.21 15.82
CA ARG A 410 7.43 4.05 15.71
C ARG A 410 6.28 4.38 14.77
N THR A 411 6.09 3.56 13.75
CA THR A 411 5.01 3.72 12.76
C THR A 411 3.99 2.61 12.96
N PRO A 412 2.73 2.95 13.25
CA PRO A 412 1.68 1.94 13.39
C PRO A 412 1.37 1.28 12.04
N LEU A 413 1.13 -0.03 12.07
CA LEU A 413 0.78 -0.85 10.92
C LEU A 413 -0.47 -1.69 11.24
N TYR A 414 -1.41 -1.68 10.33
CA TYR A 414 -2.42 -2.71 10.20
C TYR A 414 -2.34 -3.30 8.78
N LEU A 415 -2.25 -4.61 8.69
CA LEU A 415 -2.21 -5.33 7.40
C LEU A 415 -3.09 -6.57 7.49
N ALA A 416 -4.09 -6.64 6.62
CA ALA A 416 -4.92 -7.82 6.45
C ALA A 416 -4.91 -8.23 4.97
N ALA A 417 -4.79 -9.54 4.70
CA ALA A 417 -4.75 -10.08 3.34
C ALA A 417 -5.09 -11.58 3.35
N THR A 418 -5.36 -12.12 2.18
CA THR A 418 -5.25 -13.56 1.94
C THR A 418 -3.82 -13.86 1.46
N MET A 419 -3.08 -14.59 2.28
CA MET A 419 -1.69 -14.94 1.98
C MET A 419 -1.62 -16.31 1.31
N ALA A 420 -0.79 -16.42 0.26
CA ALA A 420 -0.30 -17.71 -0.25
C ALA A 420 1.23 -17.71 -0.17
N LEU A 421 1.76 -18.61 0.64
CA LEU A 421 3.19 -18.75 0.95
C LEU A 421 3.71 -20.08 0.46
N GLY A 422 4.89 -20.08 -0.15
CA GLY A 422 5.68 -21.24 -0.56
C GLY A 422 7.15 -20.85 -0.63
N LYS A 423 8.04 -21.80 -0.89
CA LYS A 423 9.50 -21.61 -0.89
C LYS A 423 9.97 -20.37 -1.67
N GLU A 424 9.41 -20.15 -2.85
CA GLU A 424 9.78 -19.03 -3.72
C GLU A 424 8.58 -18.13 -4.08
N ARG A 425 7.44 -18.33 -3.44
CA ARG A 425 6.20 -17.64 -3.74
C ARG A 425 5.60 -17.03 -2.49
N LEU A 426 5.33 -15.74 -2.55
CA LEU A 426 4.52 -15.01 -1.56
C LEU A 426 3.50 -14.17 -2.31
N VAL A 427 2.23 -14.42 -2.08
CA VAL A 427 1.14 -13.61 -2.64
C VAL A 427 0.29 -13.08 -1.49
N LEU A 428 0.06 -11.79 -1.46
CA LEU A 428 -0.89 -11.11 -0.60
C LEU A 428 -2.02 -10.59 -1.50
N ASP A 429 -3.16 -11.24 -1.45
CA ASP A 429 -4.34 -10.91 -2.26
C ASP A 429 -5.42 -10.24 -1.40
N GLY A 430 -6.16 -9.29 -1.99
CA GLY A 430 -7.14 -8.52 -1.23
C GLY A 430 -6.53 -7.75 -0.06
N MET A 431 -5.26 -7.32 -0.20
CA MET A 431 -4.51 -6.62 0.84
C MET A 431 -5.20 -5.32 1.24
N LYS A 432 -5.33 -5.13 2.55
CA LYS A 432 -5.73 -3.87 3.19
C LYS A 432 -4.62 -3.47 4.15
N LEU A 433 -3.92 -2.43 3.80
CA LEU A 433 -2.78 -1.89 4.55
C LEU A 433 -3.15 -0.51 5.07
N ASP A 434 -2.96 -0.28 6.36
CA ASP A 434 -2.90 1.06 6.96
C ASP A 434 -1.52 1.23 7.61
N LEU A 435 -0.69 2.09 7.04
CA LEU A 435 0.68 2.33 7.47
C LEU A 435 0.84 3.81 7.82
N GLY A 436 0.88 4.13 9.11
CA GLY A 436 0.99 5.51 9.56
C GLY A 436 -0.15 6.41 9.10
N GLY A 437 -1.39 5.87 8.95
CA GLY A 437 -2.55 6.58 8.44
C GLY A 437 -2.74 6.52 6.92
N ASN A 438 -1.77 5.95 6.19
CA ASN A 438 -1.88 5.72 4.75
C ASN A 438 -2.63 4.40 4.49
N ARG A 439 -3.82 4.49 3.93
CA ARG A 439 -4.65 3.34 3.58
C ARG A 439 -4.41 2.93 2.14
N ILE A 440 -3.92 1.71 1.96
CA ILE A 440 -3.59 1.14 0.65
C ILE A 440 -4.27 -0.21 0.53
N GLU A 441 -4.94 -0.43 -0.57
CA GLU A 441 -5.55 -1.70 -0.92
C GLU A 441 -4.89 -2.25 -2.18
N GLY A 442 -4.91 -3.58 -2.35
CA GLY A 442 -4.37 -4.15 -3.57
C GLY A 442 -3.90 -5.58 -3.45
N ARG A 443 -2.91 -5.87 -4.26
CA ARG A 443 -2.27 -7.17 -4.34
C ARG A 443 -0.76 -7.01 -4.47
N ILE A 444 -0.02 -7.86 -3.78
CA ILE A 444 1.44 -8.01 -3.94
C ILE A 444 1.72 -9.48 -4.18
N ALA A 445 2.48 -9.78 -5.22
CA ALA A 445 2.91 -11.13 -5.54
C ALA A 445 4.43 -11.15 -5.77
N ARG A 446 5.13 -12.01 -5.02
CA ARG A 446 6.53 -12.35 -5.26
C ARG A 446 6.61 -13.77 -5.77
N THR A 447 7.32 -13.98 -6.87
CA THR A 447 7.62 -15.31 -7.41
C THR A 447 9.10 -15.33 -7.79
N GLY A 448 9.88 -16.10 -7.06
CA GLY A 448 11.33 -16.09 -7.18
C GLY A 448 11.90 -14.68 -6.97
N LYS A 449 12.54 -14.14 -8.01
CA LYS A 449 13.12 -12.79 -8.03
C LYS A 449 12.20 -11.74 -8.68
N ARG A 450 10.94 -12.04 -8.92
CA ARG A 450 9.96 -11.10 -9.50
C ARG A 450 8.93 -10.68 -8.46
N ILE A 451 8.63 -9.39 -8.44
CA ILE A 451 7.60 -8.77 -7.61
C ILE A 451 6.61 -8.05 -8.54
N ASP A 452 5.35 -8.42 -8.48
CA ASP A 452 4.24 -7.74 -9.16
C ASP A 452 3.31 -7.17 -8.09
N ALA A 453 2.99 -5.88 -8.16
CA ALA A 453 2.10 -5.22 -7.21
C ALA A 453 1.09 -4.33 -7.93
N THR A 454 -0.14 -4.35 -7.44
CA THR A 454 -1.19 -3.42 -7.85
C THR A 454 -1.74 -2.77 -6.61
N LEU A 455 -1.55 -1.47 -6.46
CA LEU A 455 -1.85 -0.71 -5.26
C LEU A 455 -2.87 0.39 -5.56
N LYS A 456 -3.90 0.49 -4.73
CA LYS A 456 -4.94 1.51 -4.81
C LYS A 456 -5.05 2.21 -3.47
N SER A 457 -5.32 3.52 -3.50
CA SER A 457 -5.54 4.29 -2.29
C SER A 457 -6.52 5.44 -2.52
N PRO A 458 -7.45 5.70 -1.60
CA PRO A 458 -8.23 6.92 -1.64
C PRO A 458 -7.39 8.15 -1.33
N GLN A 459 -6.38 8.01 -0.44
CA GLN A 459 -5.46 9.06 -0.08
C GLN A 459 -4.16 8.47 0.46
N VAL A 460 -3.02 8.95 -0.06
CA VAL A 460 -1.68 8.50 0.35
C VAL A 460 -0.73 9.69 0.48
N ASP A 461 0.05 9.71 1.54
CA ASP A 461 1.20 10.59 1.69
C ASP A 461 2.47 9.83 1.31
N VAL A 462 2.92 10.02 0.05
CA VAL A 462 4.09 9.33 -0.50
C VAL A 462 5.36 9.74 0.23
N ASP A 463 5.43 10.99 0.73
CA ASP A 463 6.60 11.51 1.44
C ASP A 463 6.81 10.74 2.75
N SER A 464 5.74 10.51 3.52
CA SER A 464 5.80 9.71 4.75
C SER A 464 6.07 8.22 4.46
N LEU A 465 5.55 7.67 3.38
CA LEU A 465 5.79 6.28 2.98
C LEU A 465 7.22 6.06 2.48
N ALA A 466 7.84 7.04 1.81
CA ALA A 466 9.19 6.92 1.29
C ALA A 466 10.22 6.63 2.38
N ASP A 467 10.05 7.18 3.56
CA ASP A 467 10.92 6.92 4.71
C ASP A 467 10.69 5.52 5.31
N VAL A 468 9.44 5.12 5.45
CA VAL A 468 9.09 3.81 6.00
C VAL A 468 9.48 2.70 5.01
N THR A 469 9.16 2.85 3.72
CA THR A 469 9.50 1.85 2.71
C THR A 469 11.01 1.71 2.52
N ARG A 470 11.79 2.78 2.64
CA ARG A 470 13.25 2.72 2.61
C ARG A 470 13.79 1.80 3.70
N ARG A 471 13.28 1.91 4.90
CA ARG A 471 13.65 1.08 6.05
C ARG A 471 13.16 -0.37 5.88
N LEU A 472 11.91 -0.55 5.50
CA LEU A 472 11.32 -1.88 5.27
C LEU A 472 11.94 -2.64 4.09
N THR A 473 12.56 -1.96 3.12
CA THR A 473 13.20 -2.58 1.96
C THR A 473 14.71 -2.74 2.09
N ALA A 474 15.31 -2.31 3.19
CA ALA A 474 16.75 -2.49 3.45
C ALA A 474 17.17 -3.98 3.43
N TRP A 475 16.26 -4.90 3.75
CA TRP A 475 16.50 -6.34 3.67
C TRP A 475 16.63 -6.88 2.23
N GLN A 476 16.17 -6.12 1.22
CA GLN A 476 16.22 -6.55 -0.19
C GLN A 476 17.58 -6.35 -0.86
N ASP A 477 18.55 -5.71 -0.19
CA ASP A 477 19.85 -5.40 -0.79
C ASP A 477 20.73 -6.63 -1.09
N LYS A 478 20.33 -7.83 -0.66
CA LYS A 478 21.00 -9.10 -0.98
C LYS A 478 20.59 -9.74 -2.32
N GLY A 479 19.65 -9.14 -3.08
CA GLY A 479 19.21 -9.70 -4.35
C GLY A 479 18.64 -8.66 -5.32
N SER A 480 18.98 -8.77 -6.62
CA SER A 480 18.34 -7.99 -7.67
C SER A 480 16.97 -8.57 -7.97
N TYR A 481 15.90 -7.85 -7.61
CA TYR A 481 14.51 -8.23 -7.92
C TYR A 481 14.00 -7.44 -9.13
N ALA A 482 13.33 -8.15 -10.04
CA ALA A 482 12.51 -7.51 -11.08
C ALA A 482 11.17 -7.12 -10.44
N ALA A 483 10.84 -5.85 -10.43
CA ALA A 483 9.59 -5.35 -9.86
C ALA A 483 8.72 -4.68 -10.93
N HIS A 484 7.42 -4.96 -10.87
CA HIS A 484 6.40 -4.24 -11.61
C HIS A 484 5.32 -3.79 -10.64
N VAL A 485 5.06 -2.48 -10.58
CA VAL A 485 4.13 -1.88 -9.62
C VAL A 485 3.18 -0.96 -10.35
N ASP A 486 1.89 -1.26 -10.30
CA ASP A 486 0.81 -0.39 -10.75
C ASP A 486 0.21 0.38 -9.58
N LEU A 487 0.12 1.70 -9.74
CA LEU A 487 -0.41 2.64 -8.75
C LEU A 487 -1.68 3.30 -9.27
N ASP A 488 -2.73 3.32 -8.46
CA ASP A 488 -4.00 3.98 -8.73
C ASP A 488 -4.48 4.70 -7.46
N PHE A 489 -4.01 5.94 -7.28
CA PHE A 489 -4.29 6.74 -6.12
C PHE A 489 -5.26 7.88 -6.46
N ALA A 490 -6.38 7.95 -5.74
CA ALA A 490 -7.34 9.03 -5.94
C ALA A 490 -6.76 10.39 -5.51
N ARG A 491 -5.94 10.38 -4.43
CA ARG A 491 -5.15 11.52 -3.98
C ARG A 491 -3.79 11.04 -3.52
N ALA A 492 -2.74 11.72 -3.94
CA ALA A 492 -1.37 11.48 -3.48
C ALA A 492 -0.74 12.80 -3.07
N LYS A 493 -0.01 12.81 -1.96
CA LYS A 493 0.86 13.92 -1.58
C LYS A 493 2.29 13.54 -1.90
N ILE A 494 2.93 14.33 -2.76
CA ILE A 494 4.30 14.11 -3.25
C ILE A 494 5.07 15.41 -3.10
N LEU A 495 6.20 15.40 -2.41
CA LEU A 495 7.04 16.57 -2.12
C LEU A 495 6.22 17.72 -1.49
N GLY A 496 5.30 17.38 -0.57
CA GLY A 496 4.41 18.34 0.07
C GLY A 496 3.22 18.80 -0.79
N HIS A 497 3.12 18.40 -2.05
CA HIS A 497 2.08 18.84 -2.98
C HIS A 497 1.05 17.74 -3.24
N GLU A 498 -0.20 18.15 -3.40
CA GLU A 498 -1.30 17.24 -3.75
C GLU A 498 -1.34 16.98 -5.26
N VAL A 499 -1.42 15.68 -5.59
CA VAL A 499 -1.64 15.16 -6.95
C VAL A 499 -2.91 14.31 -6.91
N ALA A 500 -3.92 14.65 -7.69
CA ALA A 500 -5.20 13.95 -7.65
C ALA A 500 -5.93 13.97 -9.01
N PRO A 501 -6.11 12.83 -9.68
CA PRO A 501 -5.61 11.49 -9.34
C PRO A 501 -4.14 11.26 -9.74
N LEU A 502 -3.53 10.17 -9.22
CA LEU A 502 -2.24 9.65 -9.68
C LEU A 502 -2.40 8.22 -10.18
N GLN A 503 -2.18 8.00 -11.46
CA GLN A 503 -2.16 6.66 -12.09
C GLN A 503 -0.82 6.46 -12.77
N ALA A 504 -0.02 5.53 -12.26
CA ALA A 504 1.33 5.30 -12.74
C ALA A 504 1.69 3.80 -12.67
N SER A 505 2.66 3.40 -13.46
CA SER A 505 3.31 2.11 -13.35
C SER A 505 4.83 2.25 -13.31
N LEU A 506 5.47 1.42 -12.50
CA LEU A 506 6.91 1.33 -12.38
C LEU A 506 7.35 -0.10 -12.70
N SER A 507 8.34 -0.25 -13.58
CA SER A 507 8.94 -1.54 -13.88
C SER A 507 10.44 -1.46 -13.69
N SER A 508 11.01 -2.36 -12.89
CA SER A 508 12.45 -2.38 -12.67
C SER A 508 13.21 -2.74 -13.95
N VAL A 509 14.33 -2.07 -14.16
CA VAL A 509 15.27 -2.32 -15.24
C VAL A 509 16.54 -2.91 -14.63
N ALA A 510 17.14 -3.90 -15.30
CA ALA A 510 18.42 -4.47 -14.87
C ALA A 510 19.50 -3.37 -14.82
N GLY A 511 20.22 -3.28 -13.73
CA GLY A 511 21.21 -2.23 -13.51
C GLY A 511 22.27 -2.63 -12.49
N GLU A 512 23.15 -1.71 -12.16
CA GLU A 512 24.21 -1.88 -11.17
C GLU A 512 23.63 -2.00 -9.73
N PRO A 513 24.28 -2.72 -8.83
CA PRO A 513 23.78 -2.97 -7.46
C PRO A 513 23.50 -1.70 -6.64
N LYS A 514 24.23 -0.59 -6.92
CA LYS A 514 24.06 0.69 -6.23
C LYS A 514 23.10 1.66 -6.92
N LYS A 515 22.67 1.36 -8.15
CA LYS A 515 21.82 2.21 -8.98
C LYS A 515 20.58 1.45 -9.38
N ARG A 516 19.46 1.70 -8.71
CA ARG A 516 18.17 1.08 -9.06
C ARG A 516 17.50 1.89 -10.16
N MET A 517 17.18 1.25 -11.27
CA MET A 517 16.53 1.87 -12.40
C MET A 517 15.13 1.29 -12.59
N PHE A 518 14.18 2.17 -12.89
CA PHE A 518 12.79 1.81 -13.16
C PHE A 518 12.31 2.55 -14.40
N ASP A 519 11.63 1.87 -15.29
CA ASP A 519 10.81 2.51 -16.30
C ASP A 519 9.51 2.97 -15.64
N LEU A 520 9.35 4.28 -15.53
CA LEU A 520 8.17 4.95 -14.98
C LEU A 520 7.24 5.33 -16.13
N LYS A 521 5.97 4.96 -16.03
CA LYS A 521 4.91 5.42 -16.93
C LYS A 521 3.79 6.03 -16.09
N VAL A 522 3.53 7.31 -16.26
CA VAL A 522 2.40 8.00 -15.64
C VAL A 522 1.28 8.12 -16.68
N ARG A 523 0.20 7.41 -16.47
CA ARG A 523 -0.96 7.47 -17.36
C ARG A 523 -1.75 8.75 -17.14
N ARG A 524 -1.90 9.14 -15.89
CA ARG A 524 -2.58 10.38 -15.51
C ARG A 524 -2.13 10.84 -14.12
N ALA A 525 -1.77 12.10 -14.04
CA ALA A 525 -1.55 12.80 -12.77
C ALA A 525 -2.07 14.23 -12.89
N ALA A 526 -2.99 14.63 -12.03
CA ALA A 526 -3.43 16.02 -12.00
C ALA A 526 -2.66 16.77 -10.92
N LEU A 527 -1.88 17.73 -11.35
CA LEU A 527 -1.13 18.63 -10.48
C LEU A 527 -2.05 19.75 -10.04
N ALA A 528 -1.98 20.10 -8.76
CA ALA A 528 -2.80 21.17 -8.20
C ALA A 528 -4.28 21.03 -8.61
N PRO A 529 -5.02 20.04 -8.08
CA PRO A 529 -6.40 19.74 -8.50
C PRO A 529 -7.38 20.88 -8.25
N TRP A 530 -6.98 21.87 -7.44
CA TRP A 530 -7.74 23.11 -7.15
C TRP A 530 -7.61 24.17 -8.26
N LEU A 531 -6.58 24.09 -9.13
CA LEU A 531 -6.41 25.01 -10.24
C LEU A 531 -7.34 24.69 -11.41
N LYS A 532 -7.82 25.73 -12.07
CA LYS A 532 -8.60 25.60 -13.33
C LYS A 532 -8.04 26.56 -14.39
N PRO A 533 -7.77 26.07 -15.59
CA PRO A 533 -7.88 24.68 -16.03
C PRO A 533 -6.91 23.75 -15.32
N GLN A 534 -7.39 22.56 -14.97
CA GLN A 534 -6.60 21.58 -14.25
C GLN A 534 -5.38 21.13 -15.07
N GLN A 535 -4.18 21.34 -14.54
CA GLN A 535 -2.96 20.87 -15.18
C GLN A 535 -2.80 19.38 -14.97
N THR A 536 -2.93 18.62 -16.03
CA THR A 536 -2.80 17.15 -15.99
C THR A 536 -1.53 16.73 -16.71
N VAL A 537 -0.74 15.88 -16.05
CA VAL A 537 0.33 15.12 -16.68
C VAL A 537 -0.29 13.84 -17.21
N GLY A 538 -0.10 13.57 -18.49
CA GLY A 538 -0.57 12.36 -19.14
C GLY A 538 0.52 11.74 -20.01
N ASP A 539 0.44 10.41 -20.21
CA ASP A 539 1.34 9.65 -21.06
C ASP A 539 2.83 9.94 -20.83
N LEU A 540 3.18 10.27 -19.55
CA LEU A 540 4.58 10.51 -19.21
C LEU A 540 5.32 9.18 -19.11
N SER A 541 6.41 9.08 -19.85
CA SER A 541 7.39 7.99 -19.74
C SER A 541 8.74 8.55 -19.32
N SER A 542 9.44 7.88 -18.42
CA SER A 542 10.75 8.28 -17.93
C SER A 542 11.51 7.08 -17.40
N ARG A 543 12.82 7.15 -17.41
CA ARG A 543 13.65 6.28 -16.57
C ARG A 543 13.87 6.93 -15.22
N LEU A 544 13.24 6.35 -14.18
CA LEU A 544 13.47 6.73 -12.80
C LEU A 544 14.71 6.02 -12.29
N VAL A 545 15.71 6.78 -11.91
CA VAL A 545 16.95 6.29 -11.30
C VAL A 545 16.96 6.65 -9.83
N VAL A 546 17.12 5.63 -8.99
CA VAL A 546 17.15 5.78 -7.53
C VAL A 546 18.53 5.35 -7.04
N THR A 547 19.24 6.30 -6.41
CA THR A 547 20.52 6.06 -5.73
C THR A 547 20.36 6.36 -4.23
N SER A 548 21.40 6.11 -3.44
CA SER A 548 21.45 6.56 -2.04
C SER A 548 21.34 8.08 -1.91
N GLU A 549 21.77 8.83 -2.93
CA GLU A 549 21.95 10.28 -2.89
C GLU A 549 20.84 11.05 -3.61
N ALA A 550 20.20 10.45 -4.64
CA ALA A 550 19.26 11.17 -5.49
C ALA A 550 18.17 10.28 -6.11
N PHE A 551 17.06 10.93 -6.43
CA PHE A 551 16.07 10.46 -7.41
C PHE A 551 16.26 11.23 -8.69
N ALA A 552 16.40 10.55 -9.83
CA ALA A 552 16.50 11.20 -11.13
C ALA A 552 15.46 10.66 -12.12
N LEU A 553 14.79 11.55 -12.81
CA LEU A 553 13.96 11.27 -13.97
C LEU A 553 14.80 11.56 -15.21
N GLU A 554 15.29 10.50 -15.84
CA GLU A 554 16.11 10.62 -17.06
C GLU A 554 15.22 10.50 -18.30
N ASN A 555 15.43 11.39 -19.27
CA ASN A 555 14.77 11.38 -20.57
C ASN A 555 13.24 11.25 -20.47
N PHE A 556 12.64 12.00 -19.54
CA PHE A 556 11.20 11.99 -19.45
C PHE A 556 10.57 12.66 -20.68
N SER A 557 9.47 12.09 -21.12
CA SER A 557 8.63 12.64 -22.18
C SER A 557 7.17 12.37 -21.87
N GLY A 558 6.31 13.35 -22.10
CA GLY A 558 4.89 13.23 -21.79
C GLY A 558 4.11 14.47 -22.16
N LYS A 559 2.90 14.59 -21.62
CA LYS A 559 2.01 15.73 -21.82
C LYS A 559 1.72 16.44 -20.51
N LEU A 560 1.75 17.76 -20.50
CA LEU A 560 1.26 18.61 -19.44
C LEU A 560 0.09 19.43 -20.00
N GLY A 561 -1.15 19.03 -19.67
CA GLY A 561 -2.32 19.57 -20.35
C GLY A 561 -2.30 19.19 -21.84
N ALA A 562 -2.30 20.20 -22.71
CA ALA A 562 -2.18 20.02 -24.17
C ALA A 562 -0.73 20.05 -24.67
N ALA A 563 0.22 20.53 -23.87
CA ALA A 563 1.61 20.73 -24.28
C ALA A 563 2.44 19.46 -24.08
N SER A 564 3.32 19.13 -25.04
CA SER A 564 4.35 18.13 -24.85
C SER A 564 5.46 18.64 -23.95
N VAL A 565 5.94 17.80 -23.03
CA VAL A 565 7.05 18.11 -22.13
C VAL A 565 8.08 17.01 -22.20
N LYS A 566 9.36 17.36 -22.17
CA LYS A 566 10.48 16.44 -22.12
C LYS A 566 11.64 17.02 -21.33
N GLY A 567 12.54 16.17 -20.84
CA GLY A 567 13.70 16.67 -20.10
C GLY A 567 14.31 15.67 -19.16
N ASN A 568 15.05 16.19 -18.20
CA ASN A 568 15.70 15.46 -17.11
C ASN A 568 15.54 16.26 -15.82
N LEU A 569 15.21 15.55 -14.72
CA LEU A 569 15.10 16.15 -13.38
C LEU A 569 15.81 15.27 -12.38
N SER A 570 16.50 15.85 -11.42
CA SER A 570 17.18 15.13 -10.33
C SER A 570 16.91 15.84 -9.01
N LEU A 571 16.47 15.06 -8.01
CA LEU A 571 16.20 15.51 -6.64
C LEU A 571 17.17 14.82 -5.68
N THR A 572 17.96 15.59 -4.93
CA THR A 572 18.87 15.07 -3.89
C THR A 572 18.09 14.51 -2.71
N ARG A 573 18.56 13.37 -2.15
CA ARG A 573 17.91 12.67 -1.03
C ARG A 573 18.55 12.95 0.33
N GLN A 574 19.83 13.35 0.35
CA GLN A 574 20.58 13.60 1.57
C GLN A 574 20.77 15.10 1.77
N GLY A 575 20.62 15.57 3.01
CA GLY A 575 20.71 16.98 3.35
C GLY A 575 19.49 17.80 2.90
N GLU A 576 19.75 19.01 2.43
CA GLU A 576 18.70 19.87 1.88
C GLU A 576 18.25 19.34 0.50
N GLN A 577 16.94 19.13 0.35
CA GLN A 577 16.35 18.66 -0.92
C GLN A 577 16.63 19.66 -2.02
N ASN A 578 17.39 19.29 -3.03
CA ASN A 578 17.78 20.13 -4.14
C ASN A 578 17.34 19.53 -5.48
N LEU A 579 16.47 20.27 -6.20
CA LEU A 579 15.94 19.87 -7.50
C LEU A 579 16.75 20.54 -8.61
N THR A 580 17.34 19.76 -9.50
CA THR A 580 18.11 20.26 -10.64
C THR A 580 17.67 19.59 -11.93
N GLY A 581 17.89 20.25 -13.08
CA GLY A 581 17.63 19.63 -14.36
C GLY A 581 17.24 20.60 -15.46
N ALA A 582 16.60 20.05 -16.48
CA ALA A 582 16.13 20.80 -17.65
C ALA A 582 14.76 20.28 -18.11
N VAL A 583 13.88 21.20 -18.45
CA VAL A 583 12.53 20.94 -18.96
C VAL A 583 12.36 21.66 -20.28
N GLU A 584 11.91 20.96 -21.29
CA GLU A 584 11.60 21.52 -22.61
C GLU A 584 10.13 21.23 -22.92
N THR A 585 9.42 22.25 -23.43
CA THR A 585 8.01 22.16 -23.83
C THR A 585 7.75 22.86 -25.15
N GLU A 586 6.72 22.48 -25.87
CA GLU A 586 6.29 23.19 -27.07
C GLU A 586 5.61 24.50 -26.72
N THR A 587 4.73 24.50 -25.73
CA THR A 587 3.96 25.68 -25.31
C THR A 587 3.98 25.80 -23.78
N LEU A 588 4.33 26.98 -23.30
CA LEU A 588 4.34 27.32 -21.88
C LEU A 588 3.27 28.40 -21.61
N ASP A 589 2.25 28.03 -20.84
CA ASP A 589 1.26 28.98 -20.36
C ASP A 589 1.77 29.64 -19.06
N MET A 590 2.21 30.89 -19.15
CA MET A 590 2.79 31.60 -18.03
C MET A 590 1.75 31.97 -16.98
N GLN A 591 0.49 32.17 -17.35
CA GLN A 591 -0.61 32.41 -16.39
C GLN A 591 -0.86 31.16 -15.55
N ALA A 592 -1.01 30.02 -16.19
CA ALA A 592 -1.19 28.72 -15.50
C ALA A 592 0.03 28.38 -14.63
N LEU A 593 1.24 28.59 -15.12
CA LEU A 593 2.48 28.35 -14.36
C LEU A 593 2.54 29.24 -13.11
N THR A 594 2.24 30.54 -13.25
CA THR A 594 2.25 31.47 -12.13
C THR A 594 1.18 31.15 -11.10
N ALA A 595 -0.04 30.81 -11.54
CA ALA A 595 -1.11 30.38 -10.66
C ALA A 595 -0.73 29.12 -9.88
N TRP A 596 -0.10 28.15 -10.54
CA TRP A 596 0.40 26.92 -9.90
C TRP A 596 1.51 27.22 -8.87
N MET A 597 2.47 28.08 -9.22
CA MET A 597 3.55 28.46 -8.29
C MET A 597 3.02 29.16 -7.03
N LEU A 598 2.04 30.02 -7.20
CA LEU A 598 1.42 30.79 -6.11
C LEU A 598 0.40 29.97 -5.31
N GLY A 599 -0.06 28.83 -5.83
CA GLY A 599 -1.19 28.10 -5.26
C GLY A 599 -2.50 28.90 -5.34
N ALA A 600 -2.68 29.69 -6.40
CA ALA A 600 -3.84 30.55 -6.61
C ALA A 600 -4.97 29.80 -7.29
N ASP A 601 -6.19 29.90 -6.76
CA ASP A 601 -7.43 29.39 -7.39
C ASP A 601 -8.18 30.57 -8.03
N GLU A 602 -8.45 30.50 -9.33
CA GLU A 602 -9.21 31.55 -10.04
C GLU A 602 -10.65 31.72 -9.53
N ARG A 603 -11.24 30.65 -8.97
CA ARG A 603 -12.61 30.70 -8.41
C ARG A 603 -12.66 31.31 -7.01
N ALA A 604 -11.56 31.29 -6.32
CA ALA A 604 -11.41 31.78 -4.96
C ALA A 604 -10.30 32.84 -4.91
N ALA A 605 -10.34 33.80 -5.85
CA ALA A 605 -9.29 34.81 -6.02
C ALA A 605 -9.05 35.66 -4.77
N THR A 606 -10.02 35.74 -3.87
CA THR A 606 -9.93 36.44 -2.59
C THR A 606 -9.39 35.58 -1.45
N ASP A 607 -9.36 34.25 -1.62
CA ASP A 607 -8.87 33.36 -0.57
C ASP A 607 -7.34 33.45 -0.44
N PRO A 608 -6.79 33.14 0.74
CA PRO A 608 -5.36 33.07 0.93
C PRO A 608 -4.72 32.09 -0.04
N LEU A 609 -3.55 32.44 -0.58
CA LEU A 609 -2.79 31.59 -1.48
C LEU A 609 -2.46 30.26 -0.79
N ALA A 610 -2.80 29.13 -1.43
CA ALA A 610 -2.47 27.80 -0.97
C ALA A 610 -0.95 27.56 -1.01
N GLN A 611 -0.51 26.40 -0.52
CA GLN A 611 0.89 26.00 -0.62
C GLN A 611 1.22 25.66 -2.08
N GLY A 612 1.79 26.65 -2.80
CA GLY A 612 2.26 26.46 -4.17
C GLY A 612 3.61 25.72 -4.23
N LEU A 613 4.34 25.88 -5.34
CA LEU A 613 5.67 25.28 -5.53
C LEU A 613 6.78 25.89 -4.65
N ILE A 614 6.49 26.93 -3.87
CA ILE A 614 7.49 27.58 -3.02
C ILE A 614 7.84 26.61 -1.86
N GLY A 615 9.11 26.33 -1.68
CA GLY A 615 9.61 25.40 -0.67
C GLY A 615 10.72 24.47 -1.18
N TRP A 616 10.89 24.36 -2.50
CA TRP A 616 11.98 23.61 -3.09
C TRP A 616 13.26 24.46 -3.22
N ARG A 617 14.39 23.77 -3.31
CA ARG A 617 15.69 24.38 -3.60
C ARG A 617 16.26 23.81 -4.90
N GLY A 618 17.07 24.60 -5.61
CA GLY A 618 17.76 24.15 -6.80
C GLY A 618 17.59 25.03 -8.03
N SER A 619 17.90 24.46 -9.18
CA SER A 619 17.80 25.17 -10.46
C SER A 619 17.30 24.25 -11.58
N VAL A 620 16.35 24.75 -12.36
CA VAL A 620 15.79 24.03 -13.51
C VAL A 620 15.88 24.94 -14.73
N ALA A 621 16.61 24.49 -15.75
CA ALA A 621 16.64 25.16 -17.05
C ALA A 621 15.31 24.91 -17.78
N LEU A 622 14.71 25.99 -18.29
CA LEU A 622 13.45 25.95 -19.03
C LEU A 622 13.69 26.30 -20.49
N LYS A 623 13.08 25.52 -21.39
CA LYS A 623 13.01 25.85 -22.81
C LYS A 623 11.59 25.66 -23.30
N ALA A 624 11.08 26.65 -24.06
CA ALA A 624 9.76 26.54 -24.65
C ALA A 624 9.81 27.03 -26.10
N GLY A 625 9.17 26.31 -27.01
CA GLY A 625 9.00 26.77 -28.38
C GLY A 625 8.20 28.06 -28.43
N ARG A 626 7.18 28.16 -27.55
CA ARG A 626 6.30 29.31 -27.39
C ARG A 626 5.90 29.49 -25.92
N ALA A 627 5.91 30.71 -25.42
CA ALA A 627 5.32 31.04 -24.12
C ALA A 627 4.21 32.10 -24.32
N VAL A 628 3.05 31.81 -23.70
CA VAL A 628 1.88 32.70 -23.69
C VAL A 628 1.91 33.48 -22.40
N LEU A 629 2.10 34.80 -22.49
CA LEU A 629 2.09 35.70 -21.34
C LEU A 629 0.65 36.05 -20.93
N PRO A 630 0.44 36.53 -19.68
CA PRO A 630 -0.84 37.11 -19.27
C PRO A 630 -1.27 38.23 -20.24
N GLY A 631 -2.52 38.20 -20.71
CA GLY A 631 -3.03 39.12 -21.72
C GLY A 631 -2.88 38.63 -23.17
N GLY A 632 -2.29 37.44 -23.42
CA GLY A 632 -2.31 36.75 -24.69
C GLY A 632 -1.18 37.14 -25.66
N MET A 633 -0.09 37.76 -25.15
CA MET A 633 1.12 37.98 -25.94
C MET A 633 1.95 36.68 -26.02
N ASP A 634 2.45 36.40 -27.21
CA ASP A 634 3.24 35.18 -27.49
C ASP A 634 4.73 35.50 -27.61
N LEU A 635 5.56 34.83 -26.85
CA LEU A 635 7.00 34.81 -27.02
C LEU A 635 7.42 33.50 -27.70
N ALA A 636 8.28 33.58 -28.68
CA ALA A 636 8.84 32.43 -29.37
C ALA A 636 10.27 32.11 -28.87
N ALA A 637 10.70 30.84 -29.01
CA ALA A 637 12.04 30.39 -28.66
C ALA A 637 12.49 30.82 -27.25
N VAL A 638 11.63 30.61 -26.27
CA VAL A 638 11.89 31.04 -24.89
C VAL A 638 12.86 30.08 -24.21
N SER A 639 13.86 30.63 -23.53
CA SER A 639 14.79 29.91 -22.67
C SER A 639 15.07 30.73 -21.40
N GLY A 640 15.34 30.02 -20.28
CA GLY A 640 15.63 30.69 -19.00
C GLY A 640 15.94 29.67 -17.92
N THR A 641 16.25 30.15 -16.73
CA THR A 641 16.51 29.29 -15.56
C THR A 641 15.58 29.69 -14.42
N MET A 642 14.88 28.70 -13.89
CA MET A 642 14.09 28.83 -12.68
C MET A 642 14.93 28.37 -11.50
N ARG A 643 15.07 29.15 -10.45
CA ARG A 643 15.81 28.84 -9.23
C ARG A 643 14.92 28.94 -8.01
N GLY A 644 15.08 28.01 -7.09
CA GLY A 644 14.43 28.01 -5.78
C GLY A 644 15.47 28.01 -4.66
N ASP A 645 15.22 28.76 -3.59
CA ASP A 645 16.05 28.81 -2.38
C ASP A 645 15.33 28.31 -1.13
N GLY A 646 14.10 27.76 -1.27
CA GLY A 646 13.24 27.31 -0.18
C GLY A 646 12.24 28.36 0.30
N SER A 647 12.50 29.65 0.07
CA SER A 647 11.62 30.77 0.43
C SER A 647 11.18 31.58 -0.77
N SER A 648 11.95 31.52 -1.84
CA SER A 648 11.69 32.25 -3.09
C SER A 648 11.88 31.37 -4.33
N ILE A 649 11.22 31.79 -5.42
CA ILE A 649 11.45 31.27 -6.76
C ILE A 649 11.85 32.45 -7.63
N SER A 650 12.98 32.36 -8.31
CA SER A 650 13.40 33.34 -9.31
C SER A 650 13.42 32.73 -10.71
N PHE A 651 13.15 33.57 -11.69
CA PHE A 651 13.36 33.33 -13.11
C PHE A 651 14.48 34.23 -13.57
N ASP A 652 15.61 33.66 -13.90
CA ASP A 652 16.80 34.35 -14.29
C ASP A 652 17.05 34.13 -15.79
N ASP A 653 17.56 35.17 -16.47
CA ASP A 653 17.99 35.09 -17.87
C ASP A 653 16.91 34.52 -18.81
N VAL A 654 15.63 34.83 -18.54
CA VAL A 654 14.58 34.43 -19.46
C VAL A 654 14.64 35.26 -20.71
N GLN A 655 14.89 34.64 -21.83
CA GLN A 655 15.00 35.26 -23.14
C GLN A 655 14.01 34.63 -24.11
N GLY A 656 13.51 35.43 -25.06
CA GLY A 656 12.62 34.98 -26.11
C GLY A 656 12.54 36.02 -27.22
N THR A 657 11.75 35.76 -28.24
CA THR A 657 11.52 36.68 -29.37
C THR A 657 10.05 36.98 -29.52
N VAL A 658 9.71 38.18 -29.87
CA VAL A 658 8.36 38.64 -30.21
C VAL A 658 8.43 39.67 -31.36
N GLY A 659 7.64 39.47 -32.41
CA GLY A 659 7.64 40.38 -33.55
C GLY A 659 9.03 40.58 -34.19
N GLY A 660 9.90 39.57 -34.16
CA GLY A 660 11.28 39.64 -34.65
C GLY A 660 12.26 40.43 -33.76
N GLY A 661 11.81 41.02 -32.65
CA GLY A 661 12.64 41.63 -31.62
C GLY A 661 12.98 40.65 -30.49
N THR A 662 13.91 41.08 -29.63
CA THR A 662 14.32 40.27 -28.46
C THR A 662 13.59 40.72 -27.19
N ALA A 663 13.15 39.75 -26.40
CA ALA A 663 12.54 39.98 -25.09
C ALA A 663 13.36 39.27 -24.00
N SER A 664 13.63 39.99 -22.92
CA SER A 664 14.23 39.42 -21.71
C SER A 664 13.35 39.71 -20.48
N LEU A 665 13.19 38.68 -19.63
CA LEU A 665 12.37 38.78 -18.43
C LEU A 665 13.19 38.27 -17.24
N SER A 666 13.10 38.96 -16.14
CA SER A 666 13.50 38.46 -14.81
C SER A 666 12.31 38.57 -13.87
N ALA A 667 12.11 37.58 -13.01
CA ALA A 667 11.05 37.63 -12.01
C ALA A 667 11.47 36.89 -10.73
N ALA A 668 11.03 37.38 -9.59
CA ALA A 668 11.23 36.76 -8.29
C ALA A 668 9.92 36.77 -7.51
N ILE A 669 9.56 35.62 -6.99
CA ILE A 669 8.41 35.38 -6.13
C ILE A 669 8.94 35.02 -4.74
N LYS A 670 8.67 35.82 -3.73
CA LYS A 670 9.11 35.61 -2.35
C LYS A 670 7.90 35.44 -1.44
N ARG A 671 7.88 34.37 -0.68
CA ARG A 671 6.82 34.11 0.30
C ARG A 671 7.27 34.50 1.69
N GLY A 672 6.65 35.58 2.21
CA GLY A 672 6.81 35.97 3.60
C GLY A 672 5.83 35.26 4.54
N PRO A 673 5.97 35.47 5.85
CA PRO A 673 5.07 34.86 6.86
C PRO A 673 3.60 35.26 6.71
N SER A 674 3.36 36.48 6.19
CA SER A 674 2.02 37.05 6.11
C SER A 674 1.57 37.38 4.69
N GLU A 675 2.48 37.48 3.74
CA GLU A 675 2.17 37.90 2.36
C GLU A 675 3.19 37.35 1.36
N THR A 676 2.82 37.32 0.10
CA THR A 676 3.70 36.98 -1.02
C THR A 676 4.08 38.26 -1.75
N ALA A 677 5.35 38.42 -2.08
CA ALA A 677 5.87 39.50 -2.89
C ALA A 677 6.32 38.96 -4.25
N ILE A 678 6.06 39.73 -5.30
CA ILE A 678 6.50 39.42 -6.67
C ILE A 678 7.20 40.66 -7.21
N ASP A 679 8.43 40.53 -7.66
CA ASP A 679 9.20 41.53 -8.36
C ASP A 679 9.50 41.02 -9.76
N ALA A 680 9.31 41.84 -10.84
CA ALA A 680 9.57 41.42 -12.21
C ALA A 680 10.12 42.60 -13.03
N GLY A 681 11.01 42.27 -13.96
CA GLY A 681 11.55 43.20 -14.94
C GLY A 681 11.40 42.65 -16.35
N LEU A 682 10.88 43.46 -17.27
CA LEU A 682 10.73 43.13 -18.67
C LEU A 682 11.53 44.12 -19.52
N LYS A 683 12.34 43.60 -20.45
CA LYS A 683 13.04 44.37 -21.48
C LYS A 683 12.68 43.79 -22.83
N LEU A 684 12.27 44.64 -23.73
CA LEU A 684 11.94 44.34 -25.11
C LEU A 684 12.74 45.27 -26.02
N GLU A 685 13.34 44.74 -27.08
CA GLU A 685 14.16 45.50 -28.03
C GLU A 685 13.74 45.18 -29.46
N ASP A 686 13.50 46.24 -30.25
CA ASP A 686 13.25 46.22 -31.68
C ASP A 686 12.15 45.29 -32.20
N ALA A 687 11.12 45.05 -31.38
CA ALA A 687 9.98 44.23 -31.77
C ALA A 687 9.07 44.95 -32.75
N ASP A 688 8.43 44.25 -33.67
CA ASP A 688 7.32 44.80 -34.43
C ASP A 688 6.17 45.13 -33.46
N ALA A 689 5.84 46.40 -33.37
CA ALA A 689 4.83 46.91 -32.48
C ALA A 689 3.44 46.30 -32.75
N ALA A 690 3.11 45.99 -33.99
CA ALA A 690 1.85 45.37 -34.35
C ALA A 690 1.70 43.91 -33.82
N ALA A 691 2.82 43.24 -33.53
CA ALA A 691 2.83 41.90 -32.90
C ALA A 691 2.59 41.96 -31.39
N LEU A 692 2.77 43.14 -30.76
CA LEU A 692 2.55 43.34 -29.36
C LEU A 692 1.07 43.57 -29.09
N LYS A 693 0.48 42.65 -28.37
CA LYS A 693 -0.94 42.66 -27.99
C LYS A 693 -1.11 42.43 -26.50
N TYR A 694 -2.08 43.11 -25.92
CA TYR A 694 -2.56 42.87 -24.58
C TYR A 694 -4.08 42.79 -24.62
N ARG A 695 -4.66 41.61 -24.44
CA ARG A 695 -6.08 41.34 -24.73
C ARG A 695 -6.43 41.77 -26.16
N GLY A 696 -7.38 42.67 -26.37
CA GLY A 696 -7.75 43.29 -27.67
C GLY A 696 -6.91 44.48 -28.08
N LEU A 697 -6.15 45.08 -27.17
CA LEU A 697 -5.31 46.24 -27.45
C LEU A 697 -4.10 45.86 -28.28
N ARG A 698 -3.79 46.65 -29.33
CA ARG A 698 -2.59 46.51 -30.16
C ARG A 698 -1.88 47.87 -30.28
N LEU A 699 -0.57 47.83 -30.32
CA LEU A 699 0.22 49.00 -30.60
C LEU A 699 0.14 49.35 -32.09
N PRO A 700 0.33 50.67 -32.44
CA PRO A 700 0.38 51.09 -33.83
C PRO A 700 1.56 50.43 -34.56
N PRO A 701 1.46 50.20 -35.89
CA PRO A 701 2.56 49.67 -36.67
C PRO A 701 3.84 50.52 -36.51
N GLY A 702 5.00 49.82 -36.44
CA GLY A 702 6.30 50.40 -36.19
C GLY A 702 7.20 49.48 -35.43
N LYS A 703 8.33 49.92 -34.93
CA LYS A 703 9.20 49.21 -34.00
C LYS A 703 8.94 49.66 -32.57
N ALA A 704 8.92 48.70 -31.65
CA ALA A 704 8.73 49.00 -30.24
C ALA A 704 9.88 48.40 -29.39
N SER A 705 10.37 49.19 -28.48
CA SER A 705 11.28 48.80 -27.42
C SER A 705 10.67 49.23 -26.08
N MET A 706 10.73 48.36 -25.08
CA MET A 706 10.11 48.63 -23.78
C MET A 706 11.03 48.17 -22.65
N ARG A 707 11.09 48.95 -21.59
CA ARG A 707 11.69 48.57 -20.33
C ARG A 707 10.68 48.85 -19.22
N MET A 708 10.40 47.83 -18.42
CA MET A 708 9.38 47.91 -17.38
C MET A 708 9.82 47.15 -16.15
N THR A 709 9.54 47.69 -14.97
CA THR A 709 9.65 47.04 -13.68
C THR A 709 8.26 46.94 -13.05
N LEU A 710 7.99 45.80 -12.42
CA LEU A 710 6.73 45.51 -11.75
C LEU A 710 7.02 45.00 -10.35
N ALA A 711 6.20 45.39 -9.39
CA ALA A 711 6.23 44.88 -8.04
C ALA A 711 4.80 44.74 -7.51
N THR A 712 4.54 43.69 -6.76
CA THR A 712 3.25 43.51 -6.06
C THR A 712 3.41 42.73 -4.78
N ARG A 713 2.48 42.93 -3.82
CA ARG A 713 2.43 42.19 -2.54
C ARG A 713 0.99 41.89 -2.17
N GLY A 714 0.76 40.71 -1.65
CA GLY A 714 -0.60 40.31 -1.26
C GLY A 714 -0.70 38.91 -0.67
N ARG A 715 -1.86 38.65 -0.04
CA ARG A 715 -2.20 37.36 0.56
C ARG A 715 -3.03 36.47 -0.36
N SER A 716 -3.63 37.06 -1.37
CA SER A 716 -4.52 36.37 -2.32
C SER A 716 -4.20 36.81 -3.75
N ALA A 717 -4.66 36.08 -4.74
CA ALA A 717 -4.52 36.41 -6.15
C ALA A 717 -5.15 37.76 -6.48
N ALA A 718 -6.29 38.10 -5.89
CA ALA A 718 -6.94 39.41 -6.04
C ALA A 718 -6.11 40.51 -5.43
N ALA A 719 -5.57 40.30 -4.22
CA ALA A 719 -4.71 41.29 -3.55
C ALA A 719 -3.44 41.55 -4.36
N LEU A 720 -2.76 40.54 -4.88
CA LEU A 720 -1.60 40.68 -5.74
C LEU A 720 -1.92 41.46 -7.01
N ARG A 721 -3.04 41.19 -7.65
CA ARG A 721 -3.48 41.89 -8.86
C ARG A 721 -3.76 43.39 -8.58
N ASN A 722 -4.49 43.66 -7.51
CA ASN A 722 -4.90 45.04 -7.18
C ASN A 722 -3.75 45.92 -6.63
N ALA A 723 -2.73 45.30 -6.04
CA ALA A 723 -1.56 46.00 -5.49
C ALA A 723 -0.40 46.10 -6.51
N LEU A 724 -0.65 45.84 -7.80
CA LEU A 724 0.38 45.91 -8.83
C LEU A 724 0.87 47.34 -8.97
N SER A 725 2.18 47.53 -8.86
CA SER A 725 2.88 48.79 -8.98
C SER A 725 4.11 48.63 -9.87
N GLY A 726 4.55 49.74 -10.48
CA GLY A 726 5.71 49.66 -11.35
C GLY A 726 5.92 50.94 -12.16
N ASN A 727 6.90 50.90 -13.00
CA ASN A 727 7.19 51.99 -13.95
C ASN A 727 7.81 51.41 -15.22
N GLY A 728 7.71 52.17 -16.29
CA GLY A 728 8.32 51.76 -17.55
C GLY A 728 8.40 52.87 -18.56
N VAL A 729 9.10 52.59 -19.62
CA VAL A 729 9.22 53.44 -20.80
C VAL A 729 8.98 52.57 -22.03
N LEU A 730 8.07 53.01 -22.88
CA LEU A 730 7.80 52.43 -24.19
C LEU A 730 8.39 53.38 -25.24
N THR A 731 9.34 52.90 -26.04
CA THR A 731 9.91 53.66 -27.17
C THR A 731 9.31 53.09 -28.46
N LEU A 732 8.68 53.94 -29.22
CA LEU A 732 8.15 53.63 -30.53
C LEU A 732 9.00 54.32 -31.61
N THR A 733 9.44 53.58 -32.62
CA THR A 733 10.26 54.05 -33.72
C THR A 733 9.58 53.73 -35.05
N GLY A 734 9.46 54.73 -35.91
CA GLY A 734 8.75 54.61 -37.19
C GLY A 734 7.25 54.28 -36.99
N ALA A 735 6.65 54.78 -35.93
CA ALA A 735 5.28 54.49 -35.61
C ALA A 735 4.28 55.19 -36.50
N GLN A 736 3.24 54.47 -36.90
CA GLN A 736 2.14 55.01 -37.70
C GLN A 736 0.86 55.03 -36.83
N LEU A 737 0.58 56.14 -36.20
CA LEU A 737 -0.57 56.32 -35.31
C LEU A 737 -1.85 56.41 -36.15
N PRO A 738 -2.75 55.45 -36.09
CA PRO A 738 -3.96 55.36 -36.91
C PRO A 738 -4.93 56.46 -36.49
N ALA A 739 -5.75 56.92 -37.45
CA ALA A 739 -6.85 57.86 -37.21
C ALA A 739 -6.38 59.26 -36.67
N LEU A 740 -5.24 59.75 -37.10
CA LEU A 740 -4.68 60.99 -36.71
C LEU A 740 -4.19 61.83 -37.96
N ASP A 741 -4.93 61.75 -39.06
CA ASP A 741 -4.61 62.53 -40.28
C ASP A 741 -4.81 63.99 -40.07
N VAL A 742 -3.72 64.78 -40.39
CA VAL A 742 -3.68 66.28 -40.34
C VAL A 742 -4.70 66.91 -41.30
N ALA A 743 -5.04 66.19 -42.38
CA ALA A 743 -6.06 66.63 -43.32
C ALA A 743 -7.45 66.88 -42.66
N ALA A 744 -7.62 66.48 -41.41
CA ALA A 744 -8.80 66.67 -40.59
C ALA A 744 -9.01 68.19 -40.32
N PHE A 745 -7.90 68.95 -40.22
CA PHE A 745 -7.98 70.46 -40.10
C PHE A 745 -8.49 71.06 -41.37
N ASP A 746 -8.00 70.71 -42.55
CA ASP A 746 -8.51 71.18 -43.82
C ASP A 746 -9.95 70.79 -44.09
N ALA A 747 -10.38 69.58 -43.64
CA ALA A 747 -11.74 69.08 -43.65
C ALA A 747 -12.64 69.97 -42.74
N ALA A 748 -12.11 70.37 -41.57
CA ALA A 748 -12.79 71.26 -40.66
C ALA A 748 -13.00 72.66 -41.25
N GLU A 749 -11.93 73.17 -41.88
CA GLU A 749 -12.00 74.50 -42.55
C GLU A 749 -13.08 74.48 -43.65
N LYS A 750 -13.01 73.47 -44.55
CA LYS A 750 -14.00 73.33 -45.62
C LYS A 750 -15.43 73.20 -45.10
N ALA A 751 -15.62 72.39 -44.09
CA ALA A 751 -16.93 72.14 -43.45
C ALA A 751 -17.46 73.45 -42.76
N SER A 752 -16.56 74.30 -42.28
CA SER A 752 -16.94 75.60 -41.64
C SER A 752 -17.41 76.59 -42.65
N GLU A 753 -16.92 76.55 -43.88
CA GLU A 753 -17.28 77.47 -45.00
C GLU A 753 -18.65 77.19 -45.61
N ASP A 754 -19.17 75.94 -45.43
CA ASP A 754 -20.47 75.60 -45.96
C ASP A 754 -21.55 75.76 -44.87
N PRO A 755 -22.52 76.69 -45.02
CA PRO A 755 -23.55 76.90 -44.05
C PRO A 755 -24.46 75.61 -43.77
N ALA A 756 -24.58 74.79 -44.76
CA ALA A 756 -25.33 73.54 -44.64
C ALA A 756 -24.59 72.47 -43.89
N ALA A 757 -23.26 72.46 -43.82
CA ALA A 757 -22.38 71.50 -43.21
C ALA A 757 -21.98 71.92 -41.80
N LYS A 758 -22.36 73.04 -41.24
CA LYS A 758 -22.00 73.46 -39.85
C LYS A 758 -22.42 72.41 -38.77
N ASN A 759 -23.52 71.72 -38.97
CA ASN A 759 -23.99 70.72 -38.07
C ASN A 759 -23.27 69.39 -38.24
N ASN A 760 -22.45 69.19 -39.26
CA ASN A 760 -21.69 68.02 -39.63
C ASN A 760 -20.18 68.16 -39.42
N LEU A 761 -19.69 69.14 -38.72
CA LEU A 761 -18.27 69.40 -38.52
C LEU A 761 -17.58 68.20 -37.82
N GLY A 762 -18.17 67.72 -36.72
CA GLY A 762 -17.62 66.59 -35.96
C GLY A 762 -17.52 65.34 -36.79
N PRO A 763 -18.57 64.85 -37.46
CA PRO A 763 -18.54 63.71 -38.37
C PRO A 763 -17.54 63.93 -39.55
N ALA A 764 -17.42 65.13 -40.13
CA ALA A 764 -16.51 65.35 -41.23
C ALA A 764 -15.04 65.32 -40.77
N VAL A 765 -14.74 65.84 -39.59
CA VAL A 765 -13.43 65.70 -38.94
C VAL A 765 -13.09 64.28 -38.59
N ALA A 766 -14.02 63.59 -37.99
CA ALA A 766 -13.85 62.17 -37.61
C ALA A 766 -13.54 61.26 -38.82
N ALA A 767 -14.27 61.49 -39.93
CA ALA A 767 -14.02 60.76 -41.21
C ALA A 767 -12.69 61.14 -41.85
N ALA A 768 -12.25 62.41 -41.69
CA ALA A 768 -10.96 62.86 -42.23
C ALA A 768 -9.80 62.29 -41.41
N LEU A 769 -9.90 62.26 -40.10
CA LEU A 769 -8.90 61.64 -39.23
C LEU A 769 -8.57 60.16 -39.61
N ASP A 770 -9.52 59.41 -40.14
CA ASP A 770 -9.36 58.00 -40.50
C ASP A 770 -8.65 57.79 -41.89
N ARG A 771 -8.33 58.80 -42.63
CA ARG A 771 -7.78 58.72 -44.01
C ARG A 771 -6.32 58.27 -44.03
N ALA A 772 -5.50 58.77 -43.14
CA ALA A 772 -4.10 58.45 -43.09
C ALA A 772 -3.58 58.41 -41.65
N PRO A 773 -2.57 57.60 -41.32
CA PRO A 773 -1.92 57.61 -40.04
C PRO A 773 -0.96 58.81 -39.89
N LEU A 774 -0.75 59.19 -38.62
CA LEU A 774 0.34 60.12 -38.30
C LEU A 774 1.66 59.37 -38.19
N ALA A 775 2.61 59.60 -39.05
CA ALA A 775 3.95 59.01 -39.02
C ALA A 775 4.82 59.73 -37.98
N VAL A 776 5.40 59.02 -37.05
CA VAL A 776 6.28 59.54 -35.99
C VAL A 776 7.61 58.81 -36.05
N ALA A 777 8.75 59.57 -36.16
CA ALA A 777 10.08 58.99 -36.31
C ALA A 777 10.51 58.18 -35.03
N SER A 778 10.40 58.74 -33.87
CA SER A 778 10.69 58.12 -32.58
C SER A 778 10.00 58.90 -31.46
N VAL A 779 9.51 58.17 -30.48
CA VAL A 779 8.90 58.77 -29.27
C VAL A 779 9.09 57.79 -28.06
N GLU A 780 9.36 58.42 -26.93
CA GLU A 780 9.40 57.70 -25.64
C GLU A 780 8.15 58.05 -24.84
N VAL A 781 7.44 56.99 -24.40
CA VAL A 781 6.23 57.09 -23.60
C VAL A 781 6.52 56.54 -22.20
N PRO A 782 6.87 57.41 -21.24
CA PRO A 782 6.99 56.98 -19.85
C PRO A 782 5.61 56.69 -19.27
N PHE A 783 5.53 55.66 -18.44
CA PHE A 783 4.31 55.31 -17.73
C PHE A 783 4.62 54.80 -16.32
N ILE A 784 3.68 54.96 -15.42
CA ILE A 784 3.72 54.45 -14.08
C ILE A 784 2.52 53.53 -13.86
N ILE A 785 2.70 52.49 -13.02
CA ILE A 785 1.63 51.60 -12.60
C ILE A 785 1.47 51.78 -11.09
N LYS A 786 0.29 52.16 -10.65
CA LYS A 786 -0.05 52.30 -9.25
C LYS A 786 -1.42 51.68 -8.99
N ASP A 787 -1.50 50.79 -7.99
CA ASP A 787 -2.75 50.10 -7.61
C ASP A 787 -3.42 49.48 -8.85
N ALA A 788 -2.61 48.75 -9.66
CA ALA A 788 -3.00 48.09 -10.92
C ALA A 788 -3.56 49.04 -12.01
N ARG A 789 -3.38 50.30 -11.88
CA ARG A 789 -3.74 51.32 -12.91
C ARG A 789 -2.49 51.86 -13.60
N VAL A 790 -2.40 51.62 -14.88
CA VAL A 790 -1.36 52.21 -15.75
C VAL A 790 -1.71 53.67 -16.02
N HIS A 791 -0.77 54.58 -15.84
CA HIS A 791 -0.92 56.00 -16.14
C HIS A 791 0.24 56.42 -17.03
N ALA A 792 -0.08 56.97 -18.21
CA ALA A 792 0.88 57.54 -19.12
C ALA A 792 0.79 59.05 -19.04
N ASP A 793 1.91 59.70 -18.72
CA ASP A 793 2.00 61.15 -18.69
C ASP A 793 1.82 61.75 -20.09
N PRO A 794 1.40 63.01 -20.21
CA PRO A 794 1.24 63.65 -21.51
C PRO A 794 2.52 63.58 -22.32
N THR A 795 2.53 62.81 -23.35
CA THR A 795 3.66 62.55 -24.22
C THR A 795 3.41 63.19 -25.61
N VAL A 796 4.40 63.77 -26.12
CA VAL A 796 4.30 64.49 -27.38
C VAL A 796 4.87 63.65 -28.52
N PHE A 797 4.04 63.33 -29.49
CA PHE A 797 4.35 62.66 -30.75
C PHE A 797 4.39 63.70 -31.83
N GLN A 798 5.54 64.03 -32.42
CA GLN A 798 5.71 65.08 -33.36
C GLN A 798 6.18 64.53 -34.71
N SER A 799 5.59 65.14 -35.79
CA SER A 799 6.01 64.97 -37.17
C SER A 799 6.22 66.29 -37.80
N ASP A 800 6.64 66.32 -39.05
CA ASP A 800 6.82 67.57 -39.82
C ASP A 800 5.51 68.38 -40.03
N THR A 801 4.38 67.63 -40.00
CA THR A 801 3.05 68.18 -40.31
C THR A 801 2.15 68.41 -39.12
N ALA A 802 2.33 67.55 -38.04
CA ALA A 802 1.46 67.53 -36.87
C ALA A 802 2.18 67.24 -35.58
N ARG A 803 1.54 67.64 -34.51
CA ARG A 803 1.91 67.32 -33.14
C ARG A 803 0.70 66.69 -32.43
N ALA A 804 0.83 65.47 -31.95
CA ALA A 804 -0.19 64.79 -31.11
C ALA A 804 0.32 64.71 -29.67
N THR A 805 -0.48 65.17 -28.71
CA THR A 805 -0.20 64.97 -27.29
C THR A 805 -1.12 63.88 -26.78
N ILE A 806 -0.54 62.78 -26.31
CA ILE A 806 -1.29 61.64 -25.87
C ILE A 806 -1.06 61.43 -24.36
N SER A 807 -2.14 61.26 -23.61
CA SER A 807 -2.12 60.93 -22.20
C SER A 807 -3.28 59.99 -21.88
N GLY A 808 -3.16 59.22 -20.83
CA GLY A 808 -4.27 58.35 -20.44
C GLY A 808 -3.98 57.41 -19.31
N SER A 809 -4.98 56.63 -18.98
CA SER A 809 -4.88 55.57 -17.98
C SER A 809 -5.62 54.32 -18.40
N TYR A 810 -5.18 53.16 -17.87
CA TYR A 810 -5.83 51.87 -18.07
C TYR A 810 -5.89 51.13 -16.75
N ASP A 811 -7.09 50.76 -16.34
CA ASP A 811 -7.35 49.95 -15.15
C ASP A 811 -7.29 48.45 -15.52
N ILE A 812 -6.27 47.76 -15.02
CA ILE A 812 -6.01 46.38 -15.39
C ILE A 812 -7.10 45.43 -14.84
N PRO A 813 -7.52 45.49 -13.56
CA PRO A 813 -8.60 44.70 -13.00
C PRO A 813 -9.94 44.91 -13.69
N GLU A 814 -10.33 46.11 -13.90
CA GLU A 814 -11.64 46.49 -14.44
C GLU A 814 -11.70 46.46 -15.96
N ASP A 815 -10.54 46.31 -16.63
CA ASP A 815 -10.42 46.35 -18.08
C ASP A 815 -11.03 47.62 -18.69
N GLN A 816 -10.70 48.80 -18.09
CA GLN A 816 -11.22 50.08 -18.53
C GLN A 816 -10.09 51.05 -18.89
N GLY A 817 -10.12 51.55 -20.10
CA GLY A 817 -9.17 52.54 -20.60
C GLY A 817 -9.83 53.91 -20.80
N ASP A 818 -9.06 54.96 -20.52
CA ASP A 818 -9.37 56.37 -20.89
C ASP A 818 -8.10 57.01 -21.49
N LEU A 819 -8.08 57.16 -22.78
CA LEU A 819 -6.98 57.78 -23.54
C LEU A 819 -7.45 59.08 -24.15
N ARG A 820 -6.67 60.13 -23.97
CA ARG A 820 -6.92 61.46 -24.52
C ARG A 820 -5.81 61.82 -25.47
N ILE A 821 -6.18 62.23 -26.66
CA ILE A 821 -5.28 62.64 -27.73
C ILE A 821 -5.65 64.11 -28.15
N GLY A 822 -4.71 65.06 -28.02
CA GLY A 822 -4.84 66.40 -28.58
C GLY A 822 -4.01 66.48 -29.85
N LEU A 823 -4.63 66.58 -31.00
CA LEU A 823 -3.97 66.73 -32.31
C LEU A 823 -3.90 68.14 -32.71
N ARG A 824 -2.68 68.66 -33.09
CA ARG A 824 -2.40 70.07 -33.58
C ARG A 824 -1.68 70.02 -34.95
N ALA A 825 -2.08 70.83 -35.85
CA ALA A 825 -1.34 71.10 -37.09
C ALA A 825 -0.08 71.92 -36.84
N MET A 826 1.04 71.50 -37.42
CA MET A 826 2.33 72.25 -37.28
C MET A 826 2.67 73.03 -38.49
N SER A 827 1.98 72.89 -39.61
CA SER A 827 2.21 73.60 -40.90
C SER A 827 0.86 73.88 -41.53
N GLY A 828 0.89 74.80 -42.49
CA GLY A 828 -0.29 75.25 -43.25
C GLY A 828 -1.06 76.37 -42.58
N ALA A 829 -2.23 76.71 -43.12
CA ALA A 829 -3.12 77.75 -42.67
C ALA A 829 -3.70 77.50 -41.27
N MET A 830 -3.66 76.34 -40.82
CA MET A 830 -4.27 75.88 -39.54
C MET A 830 -3.25 75.65 -38.41
N LYS A 831 -1.99 76.13 -38.56
CA LYS A 831 -0.91 75.94 -37.56
C LYS A 831 -1.24 76.56 -36.17
N ASP A 832 -2.06 77.57 -36.12
CA ASP A 832 -2.46 78.24 -34.90
C ASP A 832 -3.85 77.79 -34.38
N ALA A 833 -4.44 76.80 -35.03
CA ALA A 833 -5.72 76.28 -34.63
C ALA A 833 -5.61 75.50 -33.28
N PRO A 834 -6.64 75.51 -32.46
CA PRO A 834 -6.70 74.73 -31.26
C PRO A 834 -6.71 73.20 -31.58
N ASP A 835 -6.23 72.45 -30.66
CA ASP A 835 -6.15 70.93 -30.79
C ASP A 835 -7.53 70.30 -31.02
N ILE A 836 -7.59 69.40 -31.96
CA ILE A 836 -8.71 68.40 -32.02
C ILE A 836 -8.52 67.43 -30.87
N GLN A 837 -9.51 67.38 -29.99
CA GLN A 837 -9.48 66.41 -28.84
C GLN A 837 -10.15 65.12 -29.25
N ILE A 838 -9.45 64.01 -29.03
CA ILE A 838 -9.95 62.68 -29.33
C ILE A 838 -9.91 61.90 -28.00
N PHE A 839 -11.02 61.31 -27.61
CA PHE A 839 -11.16 60.49 -26.43
C PHE A 839 -11.41 59.06 -26.86
N LEU A 840 -10.60 58.12 -26.34
CA LEU A 840 -10.77 56.69 -26.54
C LEU A 840 -11.08 56.05 -25.17
N ARG A 841 -12.28 55.53 -25.03
CA ARG A 841 -12.76 54.95 -23.75
C ARG A 841 -13.32 53.56 -23.96
N GLY A 842 -13.26 52.70 -22.93
CA GLY A 842 -13.87 51.38 -22.95
C GLY A 842 -12.91 50.27 -22.58
N THR A 843 -13.33 49.03 -22.89
CA THR A 843 -12.54 47.82 -22.63
C THR A 843 -11.50 47.61 -23.73
N ALA A 844 -10.51 46.74 -23.46
CA ALA A 844 -9.49 46.35 -24.43
C ALA A 844 -10.08 45.77 -25.74
N ASP A 845 -11.21 45.11 -25.66
CA ASP A 845 -11.89 44.48 -26.80
C ASP A 845 -12.88 45.43 -27.49
N ARG A 846 -13.33 46.49 -26.80
CA ARG A 846 -14.33 47.43 -27.32
C ARG A 846 -13.94 48.88 -26.90
N VAL A 847 -13.25 49.59 -27.80
CA VAL A 847 -12.87 50.98 -27.62
C VAL A 847 -13.87 51.83 -28.34
N GLU A 848 -14.49 52.81 -27.64
CA GLU A 848 -15.36 53.83 -28.18
C GLU A 848 -14.55 55.09 -28.39
N ARG A 849 -14.67 55.72 -29.56
CA ARG A 849 -13.97 56.95 -29.93
C ARG A 849 -14.97 58.11 -29.96
N ASP A 850 -14.64 59.17 -29.25
CA ASP A 850 -15.35 60.45 -29.30
C ASP A 850 -14.38 61.54 -29.76
N VAL A 851 -14.83 62.41 -30.65
CA VAL A 851 -14.02 63.48 -31.25
C VAL A 851 -14.67 64.78 -30.88
N ASP A 852 -13.97 65.59 -30.02
CA ASP A 852 -14.41 66.94 -29.63
C ASP A 852 -13.71 67.99 -30.51
N VAL A 853 -14.51 68.69 -31.28
CA VAL A 853 -14.10 69.75 -32.17
C VAL A 853 -14.65 71.11 -31.68
N ALA A 854 -15.17 71.21 -30.46
CA ALA A 854 -15.82 72.44 -29.99
C ALA A 854 -14.86 73.69 -30.01
N ALA A 855 -13.63 73.53 -29.51
CA ALA A 855 -12.62 74.52 -29.50
C ALA A 855 -12.25 74.97 -30.93
N LEU A 856 -12.05 74.03 -31.83
CA LEU A 856 -11.76 74.22 -33.25
C LEU A 856 -12.92 74.93 -33.94
N SER A 857 -14.14 74.52 -33.70
CA SER A 857 -15.36 75.11 -34.25
C SER A 857 -15.50 76.59 -33.82
N SER A 858 -15.23 76.87 -32.57
CA SER A 858 -15.28 78.24 -32.01
C SER A 858 -14.20 79.11 -32.67
N TRP A 859 -13.00 78.59 -32.78
CA TRP A 859 -11.87 79.29 -33.43
C TRP A 859 -12.14 79.55 -34.92
N LEU A 860 -12.65 78.55 -35.67
CA LEU A 860 -13.02 78.76 -37.08
C LEU A 860 -14.12 79.75 -37.24
N SER A 861 -15.11 79.77 -36.32
CA SER A 861 -16.16 80.84 -36.34
C SER A 861 -15.62 82.24 -36.12
N LEU A 862 -14.68 82.43 -35.15
CA LEU A 862 -14.01 83.70 -34.93
C LEU A 862 -13.21 84.10 -36.17
N ARG A 863 -12.46 83.23 -36.75
CA ARG A 863 -11.65 83.45 -37.92
C ARG A 863 -12.49 83.79 -39.19
N ALA A 864 -13.66 83.10 -39.29
CA ALA A 864 -14.62 83.41 -40.33
C ALA A 864 -15.19 84.86 -40.15
N ILE A 865 -15.50 85.22 -38.90
CA ILE A 865 -15.92 86.56 -38.56
C ILE A 865 -14.81 87.65 -38.89
N GLU A 866 -13.58 87.31 -38.49
CA GLU A 866 -12.40 88.22 -38.82
C GLU A 866 -12.21 88.28 -40.29
N ARG A 867 -12.28 87.16 -41.04
CA ARG A 867 -12.15 87.23 -42.53
C ARG A 867 -13.28 88.06 -43.19
N GLU A 868 -14.53 87.85 -42.70
CA GLU A 868 -15.65 88.57 -43.22
C GLU A 868 -15.58 90.05 -42.85
N THR A 869 -15.09 90.39 -41.62
CA THR A 869 -14.81 91.79 -41.22
C THR A 869 -13.74 92.41 -42.08
N GLN A 870 -12.61 91.70 -42.30
CA GLN A 870 -11.56 92.12 -43.20
C GLN A 870 -12.02 92.27 -44.63
N ARG A 871 -12.89 91.42 -45.12
CA ARG A 871 -13.53 91.51 -46.43
C ARG A 871 -14.47 92.70 -46.52
N LEU A 872 -15.27 92.91 -45.49
CA LEU A 872 -16.10 94.05 -45.39
C LEU A 872 -15.27 95.37 -45.33
N ASP A 873 -14.21 95.42 -44.52
CA ASP A 873 -13.27 96.48 -44.47
C ASP A 873 -12.58 96.76 -45.80
N ALA A 874 -12.20 95.64 -46.49
CA ALA A 874 -11.61 95.77 -47.84
C ALA A 874 -12.63 96.26 -48.89
N LEU A 875 -13.87 95.84 -48.82
CA LEU A 875 -14.96 96.34 -49.68
C LEU A 875 -15.34 97.81 -49.37
N GLU A 876 -15.29 98.16 -48.07
CA GLU A 876 -15.48 99.51 -47.64
C GLU A 876 -14.36 100.41 -48.14
N LYS A 877 -13.08 100.03 -48.07
CA LYS A 877 -11.94 100.72 -48.64
C LYS A 877 -11.94 100.79 -50.15
N GLN A 878 -12.64 99.87 -50.82
CA GLN A 878 -12.87 99.88 -52.28
C GLN A 878 -14.09 100.74 -52.73
N GLY A 879 -14.82 101.37 -51.82
CA GLY A 879 -15.97 102.17 -52.08
C GLY A 879 -17.22 101.51 -52.66
N ALA A 880 -17.34 100.28 -52.47
CA ALA A 880 -18.41 99.36 -52.99
C ALA A 880 -19.61 99.13 -52.02
N LEU A 881 -19.64 99.79 -50.84
CA LEU A 881 -20.76 99.68 -49.89
C LEU A 881 -21.63 100.95 -49.90
N PRO A 882 -22.95 100.88 -50.00
CA PRO A 882 -23.85 102.03 -49.81
C PRO A 882 -23.83 102.52 -48.33
N PRO A 883 -24.01 103.79 -48.06
CA PRO A 883 -23.96 104.34 -46.71
C PRO A 883 -25.09 103.73 -45.81
N PRO A 884 -24.87 103.63 -44.53
CA PRO A 884 -25.84 103.03 -43.61
C PRO A 884 -27.08 103.92 -43.44
N LYS A 885 -28.27 103.43 -43.47
CA LYS A 885 -29.49 104.10 -43.13
C LYS A 885 -29.49 104.58 -41.67
N PRO A 886 -29.96 105.80 -41.39
CA PRO A 886 -29.93 106.29 -39.99
C PRO A 886 -30.83 105.55 -39.07
N ALA A 887 -30.33 105.38 -37.89
CA ALA A 887 -30.99 104.66 -36.81
C ALA A 887 -32.21 105.34 -36.23
N LEU A 888 -33.29 104.67 -36.08
CA LEU A 888 -34.47 105.11 -35.31
C LEU A 888 -34.10 105.23 -33.82
N GLU A 889 -34.42 106.35 -33.18
CA GLU A 889 -34.23 106.58 -31.79
C GLU A 889 -35.06 105.65 -30.91
N THR A 890 -34.40 105.16 -29.94
CA THR A 890 -35.02 104.37 -28.90
C THR A 890 -35.04 105.10 -27.55
N THR A 891 -36.11 105.16 -26.92
CA THR A 891 -36.45 105.70 -25.59
C THR A 891 -35.70 104.91 -24.48
N PRO A 892 -35.53 105.63 -23.31
CA PRO A 892 -34.42 105.19 -22.39
C PRO A 892 -34.70 104.14 -21.37
N PRO A 893 -33.72 103.83 -20.59
CA PRO A 893 -33.68 102.50 -19.81
C PRO A 893 -34.36 102.68 -18.43
N VAL A 894 -34.87 101.59 -17.97
CA VAL A 894 -35.27 101.38 -16.60
C VAL A 894 -34.18 100.69 -15.87
N GLN A 895 -33.73 101.21 -14.73
CA GLN A 895 -32.67 100.77 -13.86
C GLN A 895 -33.03 99.46 -13.09
N PRO A 896 -32.06 98.74 -12.51
CA PRO A 896 -32.17 97.40 -11.98
C PRO A 896 -32.56 97.46 -10.51
N GLU A 897 -33.23 96.49 -10.08
CA GLU A 897 -33.38 96.23 -8.69
C GLU A 897 -33.22 94.75 -8.35
N GLN A 898 -32.22 94.55 -7.51
CA GLN A 898 -32.11 93.58 -6.37
C GLN A 898 -31.93 92.18 -6.65
N THR A 899 -30.80 91.71 -6.17
CA THR A 899 -30.39 90.44 -5.62
C THR A 899 -31.44 89.68 -4.90
N LEU A 900 -31.54 88.34 -5.24
CA LEU A 900 -32.08 87.35 -4.34
C LEU A 900 -31.26 86.02 -4.46
N PRO A 901 -31.17 85.28 -3.38
CA PRO A 901 -30.17 84.23 -3.20
C PRO A 901 -30.56 82.86 -3.85
N PRO A 902 -29.67 81.91 -3.85
CA PRO A 902 -29.81 80.72 -4.63
C PRO A 902 -30.93 79.77 -4.11
N ALA A 903 -31.77 79.33 -5.02
CA ALA A 903 -32.86 78.42 -4.73
C ALA A 903 -32.37 76.98 -4.67
N GLU A 904 -32.65 76.38 -3.54
CA GLU A 904 -32.57 74.90 -3.29
C GLU A 904 -33.41 74.13 -4.34
N VAL A 905 -32.81 73.13 -4.93
CA VAL A 905 -33.51 72.20 -5.77
C VAL A 905 -34.19 71.14 -4.85
N LYS A 906 -35.51 71.29 -4.70
CA LYS A 906 -36.36 70.27 -4.08
C LYS A 906 -36.69 69.20 -5.05
N ILE A 907 -36.38 67.98 -4.63
CA ILE A 907 -36.84 66.74 -5.25
C ILE A 907 -38.35 66.59 -4.92
N PRO A 908 -39.21 66.33 -5.88
CA PRO A 908 -40.63 66.11 -5.60
C PRO A 908 -40.82 64.72 -4.96
N GLY A 909 -41.46 64.75 -3.79
CA GLY A 909 -41.87 63.56 -3.08
C GLY A 909 -42.99 62.76 -3.73
N ALA A 910 -42.94 61.50 -3.47
CA ALA A 910 -43.97 60.53 -3.81
C ALA A 910 -45.28 60.79 -3.03
N ASP A 911 -46.38 60.81 -3.69
CA ASP A 911 -47.73 60.74 -3.10
C ASP A 911 -48.27 59.26 -3.22
N PRO A 912 -48.82 58.76 -2.15
CA PRO A 912 -49.30 57.38 -2.12
C PRO A 912 -50.76 57.30 -2.42
N ARG A 913 -51.25 56.43 -3.30
CA ARG A 913 -52.52 55.72 -3.20
C ARG A 913 -52.86 54.78 -4.34
N ARG A 914 -53.23 53.60 -3.93
CA ARG A 914 -54.22 52.65 -4.44
C ARG A 914 -53.78 51.49 -5.35
N HIS A 915 -53.74 50.38 -4.63
CA HIS A 915 -54.43 49.11 -4.93
C HIS A 915 -54.27 48.41 -6.28
N ARG A 916 -53.61 47.23 -6.34
CA ARG A 916 -54.38 45.98 -6.39
C ARG A 916 -53.40 44.78 -6.38
N ALA A 917 -53.66 43.88 -5.45
CA ALA A 917 -52.96 42.61 -5.30
C ALA A 917 -53.26 41.68 -6.46
N VAL A 918 -52.21 41.00 -6.95
CA VAL A 918 -52.31 39.76 -7.71
C VAL A 918 -51.34 38.76 -7.01
N PRO A 919 -51.75 37.54 -6.64
CA PRO A 919 -50.95 36.59 -5.88
C PRO A 919 -49.89 35.90 -6.72
N PRO A 920 -48.77 35.49 -6.15
CA PRO A 920 -47.77 34.71 -6.86
C PRO A 920 -48.15 33.23 -6.94
N PRO A 921 -47.69 32.50 -7.95
CA PRO A 921 -47.99 31.10 -8.10
C PRO A 921 -47.21 30.22 -7.11
N SER A 922 -47.91 29.20 -6.66
CA SER A 922 -47.47 28.19 -5.71
C SER A 922 -46.24 27.39 -6.17
N HIS A 923 -45.20 27.37 -5.36
CA HIS A 923 -44.11 26.41 -5.48
C HIS A 923 -44.45 25.10 -4.76
N VAL A 924 -44.50 24.04 -5.49
CA VAL A 924 -44.59 22.65 -5.02
C VAL A 924 -43.27 22.31 -4.32
N LYS A 925 -43.33 21.97 -3.03
CA LYS A 925 -42.24 21.37 -2.27
C LYS A 925 -42.19 19.87 -2.56
N PRO A 926 -41.02 19.29 -2.78
CA PRO A 926 -40.84 17.83 -2.64
C PRO A 926 -40.72 17.45 -1.17
N ALA A 927 -41.32 16.32 -0.84
CA ALA A 927 -41.36 15.76 0.50
C ALA A 927 -40.00 15.28 0.97
N VAL A 928 -39.67 15.59 2.24
CA VAL A 928 -38.52 15.08 2.96
C VAL A 928 -38.99 13.92 3.83
N PRO A 929 -38.25 12.77 3.88
CA PRO A 929 -38.60 11.69 4.79
C PRO A 929 -38.19 12.02 6.22
N HIS A 930 -39.05 11.67 7.16
CA HIS A 930 -38.86 11.81 8.59
C HIS A 930 -37.65 10.99 9.12
N ALA A 931 -36.73 11.66 9.84
CA ALA A 931 -35.82 11.03 10.76
C ALA A 931 -36.40 11.04 12.19
N PRO A 932 -36.10 10.07 13.05
CA PRO A 932 -36.71 9.95 14.36
C PRO A 932 -36.12 10.97 15.35
N ARG A 933 -37.05 11.44 16.17
CA ARG A 933 -36.91 12.42 17.23
C ARG A 933 -35.94 11.94 18.32
N ALA A 934 -34.79 12.57 18.47
CA ALA A 934 -33.94 12.42 19.66
C ALA A 934 -34.51 13.26 20.82
N GLN A 935 -34.69 12.61 21.94
CA GLN A 935 -35.08 13.23 23.21
C GLN A 935 -34.00 14.19 23.69
N GLN A 936 -34.40 15.39 24.10
CA GLN A 936 -33.57 16.33 24.82
C GLN A 936 -33.35 15.84 26.25
N PRO A 937 -32.13 15.88 26.78
CA PRO A 937 -31.93 15.80 28.22
C PRO A 937 -32.07 17.18 28.85
N SER A 938 -32.78 17.17 29.94
CA SER A 938 -33.05 18.29 30.86
C SER A 938 -31.79 18.95 31.41
N ALA A 939 -31.87 20.26 31.57
CA ALA A 939 -30.91 21.12 32.24
C ALA A 939 -30.61 20.70 33.69
N GLY A 940 -29.34 20.78 34.07
CA GLY A 940 -28.94 20.88 35.47
C GLY A 940 -27.87 19.89 35.95
N ALA A 941 -26.62 20.12 35.58
CA ALA A 941 -25.50 19.68 36.41
C ALA A 941 -24.37 20.73 36.27
N GLN A 942 -24.21 21.48 37.36
CA GLN A 942 -23.09 22.38 37.58
C GLN A 942 -21.78 21.56 37.56
N LEU A 943 -20.86 21.88 36.69
CA LEU A 943 -19.49 21.39 36.71
C LEU A 943 -18.75 22.02 37.88
N LEU A 944 -18.33 21.19 38.83
CA LEU A 944 -17.40 21.55 39.91
C LEU A 944 -16.03 21.89 39.29
N PRO A 945 -15.34 22.92 39.81
CA PRO A 945 -14.01 23.27 39.35
C PRO A 945 -13.00 22.18 39.73
N LEU A 946 -12.05 21.91 38.84
CA LEU A 946 -10.94 20.99 39.01
C LEU A 946 -10.07 21.39 40.21
N PRO A 947 -9.58 20.42 41.03
CA PRO A 947 -8.66 20.71 42.12
C PRO A 947 -7.32 21.25 41.57
N PRO A 948 -6.63 22.12 42.37
CA PRO A 948 -5.35 22.69 41.98
C PRO A 948 -4.25 21.59 41.86
N PRO A 949 -3.21 21.80 41.05
CA PRO A 949 -2.15 20.82 40.86
C PRO A 949 -1.39 20.54 42.14
N ILE A 950 -1.12 19.25 42.41
CA ILE A 950 -0.37 18.78 43.58
C ILE A 950 1.11 19.08 43.34
N ASP A 951 1.66 19.92 44.21
CA ASP A 951 3.09 20.24 44.25
C ASP A 951 3.85 19.06 44.88
N ILE A 952 4.56 18.29 44.04
CA ILE A 952 5.40 17.17 44.47
C ILE A 952 6.77 17.71 44.85
N LYS A 953 7.01 17.89 46.13
CA LYS A 953 8.35 18.16 46.68
C LYS A 953 9.24 16.93 46.47
N PRO A 954 10.46 17.06 45.92
CA PRO A 954 11.40 15.96 45.87
C PRO A 954 11.89 15.54 47.27
N ALA A 955 11.96 14.21 47.49
CA ALA A 955 12.47 13.62 48.71
C ALA A 955 13.98 13.89 48.88
N PRO A 956 14.48 14.10 50.07
CA PRO A 956 15.90 14.36 50.34
C PRO A 956 16.72 13.06 50.31
N GLY A 957 17.78 13.06 49.52
CA GLY A 957 19.01 12.34 49.79
C GLY A 957 19.07 10.85 49.54
N THR A 958 19.51 10.47 48.35
CA THR A 958 20.30 9.25 48.18
C THR A 958 21.68 9.58 47.63
N MET A 959 22.67 9.06 48.38
CA MET A 959 24.10 9.29 48.21
C MET A 959 24.63 8.97 46.78
N ARG A 960 25.46 9.86 46.25
CA ARG A 960 26.34 9.59 45.09
C ARG A 960 27.34 8.46 45.44
N PRO A 961 27.57 7.49 44.57
CA PRO A 961 28.72 6.62 44.68
C PRO A 961 29.98 7.36 44.27
N ARG A 962 31.05 7.21 45.10
CA ARG A 962 32.41 7.71 44.85
C ARG A 962 32.99 7.05 43.59
N ARG A 963 33.62 7.88 42.77
CA ARG A 963 34.56 7.45 41.73
C ARG A 963 35.74 6.72 42.38
N ALA A 964 36.06 5.52 41.90
CA ALA A 964 37.35 4.85 42.15
C ALA A 964 38.38 5.32 41.09
N PRO A 965 39.65 5.38 41.45
CA PRO A 965 40.68 5.89 40.56
C PRO A 965 41.12 4.88 39.50
N ALA A 966 41.51 5.39 38.33
CA ALA A 966 42.08 4.64 37.24
C ALA A 966 43.44 4.04 37.68
N THR A 967 43.60 2.74 37.45
CA THR A 967 44.91 2.10 37.34
C THR A 967 45.12 1.64 35.91
N SER A 968 46.17 2.20 35.32
CA SER A 968 46.83 1.75 34.12
C SER A 968 47.36 0.30 34.27
N PHE A 969 47.01 -0.56 33.31
CA PHE A 969 47.93 -1.44 32.57
C PHE A 969 47.21 -1.99 31.36
#